data_0d7a72b99610087a2ae53fa051ddb4ad
#
_entry.id   0d7a72b99610087a2ae53fa051ddb4ad
#
_cell.length_a   1.000
_cell.length_b   1.000
_cell.length_c   1.000
_cell.angle_alpha   90.00
_cell.angle_beta   90.00
_cell.angle_gamma   90.00
#
_symmetry.space_group_name_H-M   'P 1'
#
loop_
_entity.id
_entity.type
_entity.pdbx_description
1 polymer ?
#
loop_
_entity_poly.entity_id
_entity_poly.type
_entity_poly.pdbx_seq_one_letter_code
_entity_poly.pdbx_strand_id
1 'polypeptide(L)'
;MTIRNGLKLGWLALLGGVIAGWVGAGAARAQGTKLWTVTRYDEMERGTTDGVAIRSDGRIEAGPATSLLYATGGNYVWSVASDAAGNAYVGMGGTAAGGAVVMRVTPDGKAGKVFEGKELGVQALRVGANGQMYAATSPDGKVYRLGATAADAAVVFDPAMTAEKPKYLWDVVEAPGGAAGKGGDIYVAAGAPAVVYRVPVGGGKAEVAFRTVDQHIRCLLMGPDGTLWAGSDGGGVIYRLNTRVVGAKPFAVYSAPKMEITALAMDGAGNVYAAGVGTKPAPGAPRPGLPPLSVTGAVGVTVTFSQPGSANAATANTLIPEGSEVYRIAADGSPEKLVSLKEDVVYALAFHNGSLLAATGNRGRVYRVDTAGSGEFTDVTHLEAAQGMAFAAASDGLFVATSNSGKIYRLADKVTADATYTSEVYDAQGFSQWGRIELSPGAAGFDLFVRSGNVESPLMGWSEWVPMSPDGAVTVPGGRYAQWKAVLRAGGSVDSVGLNYLQKNMAPVVDDVVVQADARVAANQAQPQNATVQVSFPAAAGGNLQAFIPDTNAQPLMAQKDKGAVTVRWAAHDDNGDDLVFSVWYRGVGEKNWRLLKDKISDKFLSFDASLLPDGNYEAKVAASDSPSHTASESLAGERVSEAFVVDTTPPVPGVLMATAVAGSSGKIHATFSAKDATSPISHAEYSVDAGPWQYLEPVGRVSDSLEERYDFVAAVPAVTGDAAAGVVNPAEHVLAVRVYDRYENVVAVKAVVR
;
A
#
# COMPACT_ATOMS: atom_id res chain seq x y z
N MET A 1 -7.72 77.47 9.48
CA MET A 1 -6.88 77.72 8.31
C MET A 1 -5.52 77.09 8.57
N THR A 2 -5.26 76.01 7.85
CA THR A 2 -3.95 75.40 7.45
C THR A 2 -2.79 75.32 8.46
N ILE A 3 -2.49 74.13 8.92
CA ILE A 3 -1.15 73.57 8.80
C ILE A 3 -1.33 72.02 8.88
N ARG A 4 -1.10 71.36 7.78
CA ARG A 4 -0.97 69.94 7.61
C ARG A 4 0.23 69.77 6.70
N ASN A 5 1.22 69.01 7.13
CA ASN A 5 2.22 68.24 6.39
C ASN A 5 3.59 68.32 7.08
N GLY A 6 4.00 67.19 7.65
CA GLY A 6 5.35 67.07 8.18
C GLY A 6 5.54 65.89 9.13
N LEU A 7 5.04 64.70 8.77
CA LEU A 7 5.40 63.47 9.51
C LEU A 7 5.07 62.22 8.67
N LYS A 8 5.76 62.06 7.54
CA LYS A 8 5.71 60.79 6.77
C LYS A 8 7.03 60.53 6.06
N LEU A 9 8.15 60.46 6.75
CA LEU A 9 9.42 59.98 6.17
C LEU A 9 10.37 59.27 7.18
N GLY A 10 9.88 58.94 8.37
CA GLY A 10 10.72 58.33 9.41
C GLY A 10 10.51 56.83 9.66
N TRP A 11 9.54 56.18 9.02
CA TRP A 11 9.16 54.78 9.34
C TRP A 11 9.50 53.72 8.27
N LEU A 12 10.11 54.12 7.15
CA LEU A 12 10.52 53.17 6.08
C LEU A 12 11.98 52.74 6.17
N ALA A 13 12.77 53.33 7.07
CA ALA A 13 14.21 52.96 7.24
C ALA A 13 14.45 51.97 8.39
N LEU A 14 13.46 51.67 9.24
CA LEU A 14 13.60 50.73 10.36
C LEU A 14 13.01 49.33 10.07
N LEU A 15 12.28 49.15 8.96
CA LEU A 15 11.81 47.79 8.52
C LEU A 15 12.75 47.14 7.51
N GLY A 16 13.75 47.82 7.00
CA GLY A 16 14.75 47.28 6.08
C GLY A 16 15.94 46.57 6.77
N GLY A 17 16.13 46.80 8.08
CA GLY A 17 17.28 46.33 8.84
C GLY A 17 17.06 45.00 9.56
N VAL A 18 15.82 44.48 9.63
CA VAL A 18 15.53 43.21 10.38
C VAL A 18 15.32 42.02 9.45
N ILE A 19 15.23 42.22 8.12
CA ILE A 19 15.03 41.12 7.15
C ILE A 19 16.36 40.57 6.61
N ALA A 20 17.49 41.22 6.83
CA ALA A 20 18.79 40.77 6.32
C ALA A 20 19.60 39.89 7.29
N GLY A 21 19.05 39.55 8.47
CA GLY A 21 19.71 38.74 9.51
C GLY A 21 19.24 37.28 9.61
N TRP A 22 18.34 36.81 8.73
CA TRP A 22 17.75 35.46 8.82
C TRP A 22 18.07 34.56 7.64
N VAL A 23 19.21 34.74 7.03
CA VAL A 23 19.72 33.77 6.03
C VAL A 23 20.95 33.09 6.63
N GLY A 24 20.73 31.94 7.28
CA GLY A 24 21.85 31.07 7.66
C GLY A 24 21.76 30.32 8.99
N ALA A 25 20.66 30.40 9.76
CA ALA A 25 20.43 29.42 10.79
C ALA A 25 19.55 28.31 10.20
N GLY A 26 20.14 27.20 9.76
CA GLY A 26 19.43 25.96 9.59
C GLY A 26 18.65 25.75 10.89
N ALA A 27 17.31 25.69 10.82
CA ALA A 27 16.50 25.42 12.00
C ALA A 27 16.91 24.03 12.50
N ALA A 28 17.75 23.99 13.55
CA ALA A 28 17.97 22.77 14.30
C ALA A 28 16.61 22.26 14.74
N ARG A 29 16.18 21.12 14.21
CA ARG A 29 14.96 20.45 14.65
C ARG A 29 15.31 19.69 15.91
N ALA A 30 15.00 20.29 17.05
CA ALA A 30 15.06 19.55 18.31
C ALA A 30 14.16 18.32 18.21
N GLN A 31 14.58 17.18 18.73
CA GLN A 31 13.72 16.01 18.88
C GLN A 31 12.49 16.43 19.69
N GLY A 32 11.36 16.55 18.99
CA GLY A 32 10.10 16.95 19.59
C GLY A 32 9.25 15.73 19.95
N THR A 33 8.27 15.97 20.81
CA THR A 33 7.18 15.01 21.03
C THR A 33 6.53 14.69 19.69
N LYS A 34 6.41 13.40 19.37
CA LYS A 34 5.70 12.87 18.19
C LYS A 34 4.25 12.59 18.57
N LEU A 35 3.37 12.58 17.58
CA LEU A 35 1.95 12.31 17.74
C LEU A 35 1.53 11.15 16.86
N TRP A 36 1.03 10.06 17.47
CA TRP A 36 0.32 9.02 16.75
C TRP A 36 -1.15 9.37 16.71
N THR A 37 -1.69 9.55 15.51
CA THR A 37 -3.09 9.96 15.32
C THR A 37 -3.85 8.90 14.52
N VAL A 38 -5.07 8.61 14.94
CA VAL A 38 -6.04 7.75 14.25
C VAL A 38 -7.29 8.59 14.03
N THR A 39 -7.59 8.93 12.76
CA THR A 39 -8.68 9.85 12.41
C THR A 39 -9.53 9.39 11.23
N ARG A 40 -8.99 8.55 10.35
CA ARG A 40 -9.62 8.18 9.11
C ARG A 40 -10.27 6.80 9.21
N TYR A 41 -11.23 6.55 8.33
CA TYR A 41 -11.91 5.26 8.24
C TYR A 41 -10.92 4.09 8.06
N ASP A 42 -9.97 4.21 7.13
CA ASP A 42 -8.96 3.18 6.84
C ASP A 42 -7.97 2.92 7.99
N GLU A 43 -7.83 3.85 8.91
CA GLU A 43 -7.05 3.69 10.15
C GLU A 43 -7.92 3.04 11.24
N MET A 44 -9.16 3.52 11.41
CA MET A 44 -10.09 2.98 12.41
C MET A 44 -10.50 1.53 12.10
N GLU A 45 -10.66 1.16 10.82
CA GLU A 45 -11.06 -0.20 10.45
C GLU A 45 -10.02 -1.29 10.78
N ARG A 46 -8.76 -0.91 11.05
CA ARG A 46 -7.69 -1.84 11.49
C ARG A 46 -7.82 -2.25 12.94
N GLY A 47 -8.59 -1.52 13.70
CA GLY A 47 -8.92 -1.86 15.08
C GLY A 47 -9.92 -3.00 15.18
N THR A 48 -10.21 -3.40 16.42
CA THR A 48 -11.21 -4.41 16.74
C THR A 48 -12.47 -3.74 17.33
N THR A 49 -13.61 -4.04 16.78
CA THR A 49 -14.91 -3.51 17.20
C THR A 49 -15.76 -4.57 17.92
N ASP A 50 -16.39 -4.20 19.01
CA ASP A 50 -17.46 -4.96 19.67
C ASP A 50 -18.63 -4.00 19.91
N GLY A 51 -19.68 -4.11 19.08
CA GLY A 51 -20.84 -3.22 19.10
C GLY A 51 -20.55 -1.78 18.69
N VAL A 52 -19.41 -1.48 18.03
CA VAL A 52 -19.02 -0.16 17.53
C VAL A 52 -19.24 -0.10 16.02
N ALA A 53 -19.82 1.00 15.57
CA ALA A 53 -19.92 1.38 14.16
C ALA A 53 -18.85 2.41 13.82
N ILE A 54 -18.30 2.32 12.59
CA ILE A 54 -17.27 3.22 12.07
C ILE A 54 -17.84 3.97 10.86
N ARG A 55 -17.90 5.28 10.93
CA ARG A 55 -18.34 6.12 9.81
C ARG A 55 -17.22 6.32 8.78
N SER A 56 -17.61 6.62 7.54
CA SER A 56 -16.67 6.89 6.44
C SER A 56 -15.77 8.13 6.68
N ASP A 57 -16.17 9.03 7.59
CA ASP A 57 -15.38 10.18 8.03
C ASP A 57 -14.36 9.83 9.13
N GLY A 58 -14.32 8.55 9.60
CA GLY A 58 -13.43 8.08 10.65
C GLY A 58 -14.03 8.11 12.05
N ARG A 59 -15.20 8.71 12.24
CA ARG A 59 -15.88 8.72 13.54
C ARG A 59 -16.31 7.32 13.95
N ILE A 60 -16.03 6.95 15.19
CA ILE A 60 -16.58 5.75 15.82
C ILE A 60 -17.76 6.11 16.72
N GLU A 61 -18.81 5.32 16.68
CA GLU A 61 -20.03 5.48 17.48
C GLU A 61 -20.55 4.14 17.98
N ALA A 62 -21.37 4.13 19.03
CA ALA A 62 -22.01 2.91 19.46
C ALA A 62 -22.95 2.41 18.37
N GLY A 63 -22.73 1.20 17.89
CA GLY A 63 -23.50 0.54 16.84
C GLY A 63 -24.70 -0.25 17.37
N PRO A 64 -25.52 -0.82 16.49
CA PRO A 64 -26.65 -1.67 16.87
C PRO A 64 -26.16 -2.95 17.53
N ALA A 65 -26.94 -3.42 18.51
CA ALA A 65 -26.64 -4.68 19.18
C ALA A 65 -26.76 -5.84 18.18
N THR A 66 -25.67 -6.58 18.02
CA THR A 66 -25.59 -7.74 17.13
C THR A 66 -25.41 -9.01 17.95
N SER A 67 -26.24 -10.01 17.73
CA SER A 67 -26.16 -11.29 18.46
C SER A 67 -26.35 -12.48 17.54
N LEU A 68 -25.62 -13.56 17.79
CA LEU A 68 -25.79 -14.82 17.09
C LEU A 68 -27.09 -15.47 17.55
N LEU A 69 -28.04 -15.70 16.64
CA LEU A 69 -29.29 -16.43 16.91
C LEU A 69 -29.09 -17.94 16.74
N TYR A 70 -28.42 -18.34 15.63
CA TYR A 70 -28.26 -19.76 15.31
C TYR A 70 -27.06 -20.01 14.41
N ALA A 71 -26.30 -21.07 14.72
CA ALA A 71 -25.24 -21.58 13.84
C ALA A 71 -25.75 -22.87 13.15
N THR A 72 -25.79 -22.83 11.81
CA THR A 72 -26.45 -23.91 11.05
C THR A 72 -25.67 -25.21 10.96
N GLY A 73 -24.36 -25.17 11.27
CA GLY A 73 -23.43 -26.28 11.04
C GLY A 73 -23.08 -26.51 9.56
N GLY A 74 -23.72 -25.78 8.65
CA GLY A 74 -23.41 -25.77 7.21
C GLY A 74 -22.63 -24.54 6.78
N ASN A 75 -21.99 -24.61 5.61
CA ASN A 75 -21.20 -23.48 5.10
C ASN A 75 -22.02 -22.45 4.34
N TYR A 76 -23.12 -22.87 3.69
CA TYR A 76 -23.83 -22.02 2.73
C TYR A 76 -25.27 -21.78 3.17
N VAL A 77 -25.56 -20.54 3.55
CA VAL A 77 -26.92 -20.01 3.70
C VAL A 77 -27.12 -18.95 2.61
N TRP A 78 -28.10 -19.16 1.74
CA TRP A 78 -28.36 -18.31 0.59
C TRP A 78 -29.48 -17.31 0.82
N SER A 79 -30.46 -17.68 1.64
CA SER A 79 -31.66 -16.89 1.82
C SER A 79 -32.19 -16.99 3.24
N VAL A 80 -32.89 -15.94 3.67
CA VAL A 80 -33.63 -15.90 4.95
C VAL A 80 -34.97 -15.21 4.73
N ALA A 81 -36.00 -15.68 5.40
CA ALA A 81 -37.30 -15.04 5.50
C ALA A 81 -37.79 -15.14 6.93
N SER A 82 -38.79 -14.34 7.30
CA SER A 82 -39.39 -14.37 8.63
C SER A 82 -40.91 -14.39 8.57
N ASP A 83 -41.53 -14.99 9.59
CA ASP A 83 -42.99 -14.97 9.76
C ASP A 83 -43.43 -13.92 10.81
N ALA A 84 -44.73 -13.73 10.92
CA ALA A 84 -45.30 -12.79 11.85
C ALA A 84 -45.11 -13.20 13.34
N ALA A 85 -44.72 -14.45 13.61
CA ALA A 85 -44.41 -14.96 14.95
C ALA A 85 -42.93 -14.69 15.33
N GLY A 86 -42.14 -14.10 14.43
CA GLY A 86 -40.73 -13.79 14.64
C GLY A 86 -39.78 -14.99 14.42
N ASN A 87 -40.25 -16.09 13.81
CA ASN A 87 -39.36 -17.18 13.42
C ASN A 87 -38.57 -16.79 12.18
N ALA A 88 -37.27 -17.15 12.13
CA ALA A 88 -36.44 -17.06 10.93
C ALA A 88 -36.49 -18.39 10.16
N TYR A 89 -36.70 -18.32 8.87
CA TYR A 89 -36.60 -19.45 7.96
C TYR A 89 -35.34 -19.30 7.11
N VAL A 90 -34.52 -20.33 7.15
CA VAL A 90 -33.15 -20.29 6.64
C VAL A 90 -32.99 -21.25 5.48
N GLY A 91 -32.77 -20.73 4.29
CA GLY A 91 -32.53 -21.50 3.06
C GLY A 91 -31.06 -21.84 2.90
N MET A 92 -30.76 -23.13 2.86
CA MET A 92 -29.40 -23.68 2.89
C MET A 92 -29.12 -24.58 1.70
N GLY A 93 -27.84 -24.81 1.46
CA GLY A 93 -27.33 -25.77 0.49
C GLY A 93 -25.99 -26.34 0.91
N GLY A 94 -25.59 -27.46 0.27
CA GLY A 94 -24.27 -28.06 0.48
C GLY A 94 -24.05 -28.61 1.91
N THR A 95 -25.09 -29.18 2.54
CA THR A 95 -24.93 -29.87 3.83
C THR A 95 -24.24 -31.24 3.63
N ALA A 96 -23.67 -31.81 4.69
CA ALA A 96 -23.04 -33.14 4.64
C ALA A 96 -24.00 -34.26 4.14
N ALA A 97 -25.31 -34.06 4.26
CA ALA A 97 -26.34 -34.95 3.71
C ALA A 97 -26.67 -34.66 2.23
N GLY A 98 -26.19 -33.54 1.67
CA GLY A 98 -26.43 -33.08 0.29
C GLY A 98 -27.90 -32.68 0.09
N GLY A 99 -28.13 -31.49 -0.49
CA GLY A 99 -29.46 -31.05 -0.89
C GLY A 99 -29.89 -29.70 -0.29
N ALA A 100 -30.98 -29.19 -0.88
CA ALA A 100 -31.63 -27.96 -0.45
C ALA A 100 -32.42 -28.19 0.86
N VAL A 101 -32.17 -27.40 1.90
CA VAL A 101 -32.84 -27.52 3.19
C VAL A 101 -33.38 -26.15 3.61
N VAL A 102 -34.57 -26.12 4.20
CA VAL A 102 -35.08 -24.97 4.94
C VAL A 102 -35.24 -25.34 6.42
N MET A 103 -34.56 -24.58 7.26
CA MET A 103 -34.70 -24.66 8.71
C MET A 103 -35.58 -23.52 9.22
N ARG A 104 -36.51 -23.82 10.14
CA ARG A 104 -37.18 -22.81 10.94
C ARG A 104 -36.42 -22.64 12.25
N VAL A 105 -36.04 -21.42 12.58
CA VAL A 105 -35.36 -21.02 13.82
C VAL A 105 -36.30 -20.10 14.61
N THR A 106 -36.65 -20.48 15.80
CA THR A 106 -37.52 -19.69 16.69
C THR A 106 -36.74 -18.55 17.36
N PRO A 107 -37.40 -17.52 17.91
CA PRO A 107 -36.73 -16.39 18.57
C PRO A 107 -35.81 -16.79 19.73
N ASP A 108 -36.04 -17.97 20.36
CA ASP A 108 -35.19 -18.54 21.40
C ASP A 108 -34.06 -19.44 20.86
N GLY A 109 -33.84 -19.45 19.54
CA GLY A 109 -32.73 -20.16 18.88
C GLY A 109 -32.95 -21.66 18.64
N LYS A 110 -34.15 -22.21 18.92
CA LYS A 110 -34.46 -23.60 18.60
C LYS A 110 -34.71 -23.78 17.11
N ALA A 111 -34.06 -24.76 16.50
CA ALA A 111 -34.15 -25.00 15.06
C ALA A 111 -34.84 -26.32 14.73
N GLY A 112 -35.66 -26.34 13.66
CA GLY A 112 -36.29 -27.52 13.11
C GLY A 112 -36.35 -27.47 11.58
N LYS A 113 -36.11 -28.63 10.92
CA LYS A 113 -36.19 -28.75 9.46
C LYS A 113 -37.67 -28.73 9.01
N VAL A 114 -38.00 -27.84 8.06
CA VAL A 114 -39.34 -27.71 7.48
C VAL A 114 -39.41 -28.05 5.99
N PHE A 115 -38.25 -28.18 5.32
CA PHE A 115 -38.16 -28.60 3.93
C PHE A 115 -36.85 -29.31 3.67
N GLU A 116 -36.87 -30.29 2.77
CA GLU A 116 -35.72 -30.97 2.23
C GLU A 116 -35.97 -31.31 0.75
N GLY A 117 -35.12 -30.84 -0.13
CA GLY A 117 -35.15 -31.07 -1.58
C GLY A 117 -33.90 -31.79 -2.06
N LYS A 118 -33.96 -32.30 -3.29
CA LYS A 118 -32.85 -33.00 -3.93
C LYS A 118 -31.89 -32.03 -4.64
N GLU A 119 -32.32 -30.80 -4.84
CA GLU A 119 -31.55 -29.73 -5.50
C GLU A 119 -30.41 -29.30 -4.60
N LEU A 120 -29.44 -28.53 -5.18
CA LEU A 120 -28.21 -28.20 -4.49
C LEU A 120 -28.41 -27.16 -3.35
N GLY A 121 -29.34 -26.22 -3.50
CA GLY A 121 -29.59 -25.21 -2.49
C GLY A 121 -30.88 -24.42 -2.68
N VAL A 122 -31.32 -23.73 -1.61
CA VAL A 122 -32.47 -22.83 -1.60
C VAL A 122 -31.95 -21.39 -1.84
N GLN A 123 -32.08 -20.90 -3.07
CA GLN A 123 -31.58 -19.59 -3.47
C GLN A 123 -32.43 -18.43 -2.94
N ALA A 124 -33.73 -18.61 -2.90
CA ALA A 124 -34.64 -17.59 -2.39
C ALA A 124 -35.73 -18.18 -1.49
N LEU A 125 -36.03 -17.45 -0.43
CA LEU A 125 -37.18 -17.64 0.46
C LEU A 125 -37.99 -16.35 0.50
N ARG A 126 -39.28 -16.44 0.32
CA ARG A 126 -40.19 -15.28 0.44
C ARG A 126 -41.45 -15.67 1.17
N VAL A 127 -41.97 -14.76 1.97
CA VAL A 127 -43.27 -14.86 2.63
C VAL A 127 -44.23 -13.94 1.88
N GLY A 128 -45.29 -14.52 1.33
CA GLY A 128 -46.39 -13.79 0.68
C GLY A 128 -47.29 -13.05 1.68
N ALA A 129 -48.15 -12.20 1.13
CA ALA A 129 -49.02 -11.33 1.94
C ALA A 129 -50.02 -12.12 2.86
N ASN A 130 -50.31 -13.37 2.53
CA ASN A 130 -51.18 -14.28 3.33
C ASN A 130 -50.34 -15.17 4.30
N GLY A 131 -49.05 -14.89 4.48
CA GLY A 131 -48.15 -15.72 5.31
C GLY A 131 -47.69 -17.01 4.62
N GLN A 132 -48.04 -17.25 3.34
CA GLN A 132 -47.58 -18.40 2.58
C GLN A 132 -46.11 -18.25 2.22
N MET A 133 -45.32 -19.29 2.48
CA MET A 133 -43.91 -19.29 2.16
C MET A 133 -43.61 -19.96 0.83
N TYR A 134 -42.74 -19.35 0.04
CA TYR A 134 -42.21 -19.86 -1.22
C TYR A 134 -40.70 -20.05 -1.14
N ALA A 135 -40.21 -21.19 -1.68
CA ALA A 135 -38.79 -21.50 -1.77
C ALA A 135 -38.41 -21.77 -3.22
N ALA A 136 -37.47 -21.01 -3.76
CA ALA A 136 -36.86 -21.28 -5.05
C ALA A 136 -35.55 -22.05 -4.86
N THR A 137 -35.48 -23.26 -5.44
CA THR A 137 -34.27 -24.10 -5.39
C THR A 137 -33.46 -23.98 -6.69
N SER A 138 -32.16 -24.26 -6.65
CA SER A 138 -31.26 -24.10 -7.80
C SER A 138 -29.98 -24.94 -7.62
N PRO A 139 -29.27 -25.38 -8.71
CA PRO A 139 -29.69 -25.40 -10.10
C PRO A 139 -30.69 -26.53 -10.40
N ASP A 140 -31.25 -26.53 -11.61
CA ASP A 140 -32.26 -27.51 -12.08
C ASP A 140 -33.42 -27.67 -11.09
N GLY A 141 -33.72 -26.58 -10.38
CA GLY A 141 -34.65 -26.56 -9.26
C GLY A 141 -36.08 -26.20 -9.62
N LYS A 142 -36.88 -26.03 -8.58
CA LYS A 142 -38.31 -25.73 -8.65
C LYS A 142 -38.67 -24.62 -7.68
N VAL A 143 -39.84 -24.05 -7.82
CA VAL A 143 -40.44 -23.25 -6.75
C VAL A 143 -41.42 -24.10 -5.98
N TYR A 144 -41.19 -24.17 -4.69
CA TYR A 144 -42.07 -24.88 -3.76
C TYR A 144 -42.88 -23.88 -2.93
N ARG A 145 -44.12 -24.21 -2.68
CA ARG A 145 -44.92 -23.64 -1.63
C ARG A 145 -44.71 -24.51 -0.40
N LEU A 146 -44.19 -23.93 0.68
CA LEU A 146 -43.90 -24.65 1.92
C LEU A 146 -45.11 -24.71 2.82
N GLY A 147 -45.29 -25.83 3.46
CA GLY A 147 -46.28 -26.04 4.50
C GLY A 147 -45.66 -26.04 5.90
N ALA A 148 -46.40 -26.54 6.89
CA ALA A 148 -45.93 -26.64 8.28
C ALA A 148 -44.81 -27.69 8.44
N THR A 149 -44.82 -28.73 7.62
CA THR A 149 -43.81 -29.81 7.60
C THR A 149 -43.26 -30.03 6.20
N ALA A 150 -42.19 -30.76 6.10
CA ALA A 150 -41.57 -31.09 4.80
C ALA A 150 -42.51 -31.89 3.87
N ALA A 151 -43.43 -32.69 4.42
CA ALA A 151 -44.41 -33.46 3.65
C ALA A 151 -45.50 -32.58 3.00
N ASP A 152 -45.70 -31.37 3.50
CA ASP A 152 -46.74 -30.45 3.03
C ASP A 152 -46.22 -29.55 1.87
N ALA A 153 -44.98 -29.70 1.46
CA ALA A 153 -44.40 -28.91 0.39
C ALA A 153 -44.98 -29.29 -0.97
N ALA A 154 -45.45 -28.31 -1.73
CA ALA A 154 -46.03 -28.51 -3.06
C ALA A 154 -45.29 -27.73 -4.11
N VAL A 155 -44.99 -28.36 -5.25
CA VAL A 155 -44.39 -27.67 -6.42
C VAL A 155 -45.42 -26.74 -7.03
N VAL A 156 -45.11 -25.46 -7.15
CA VAL A 156 -45.93 -24.43 -7.82
C VAL A 156 -45.37 -23.99 -9.16
N PHE A 157 -44.06 -24.20 -9.38
CA PHE A 157 -43.44 -23.94 -10.65
C PHE A 157 -42.33 -24.96 -10.91
N ASP A 158 -42.34 -25.55 -12.12
CA ASP A 158 -41.29 -26.45 -12.60
C ASP A 158 -40.78 -25.91 -13.94
N PRO A 159 -39.53 -25.42 -14.03
CA PRO A 159 -38.94 -24.87 -15.28
C PRO A 159 -38.86 -25.94 -16.37
N ALA A 160 -38.75 -27.22 -16.04
CA ALA A 160 -38.72 -28.30 -17.05
C ALA A 160 -39.96 -28.37 -17.90
N MET A 161 -41.11 -27.84 -17.37
CA MET A 161 -42.41 -27.78 -18.08
C MET A 161 -42.53 -26.52 -18.98
N THR A 162 -41.53 -25.66 -19.05
CA THR A 162 -41.52 -24.47 -19.89
C THR A 162 -40.76 -24.72 -21.19
N ALA A 163 -40.96 -23.86 -22.19
CA ALA A 163 -40.24 -23.97 -23.45
C ALA A 163 -38.74 -23.62 -23.31
N GLU A 164 -38.43 -22.66 -22.45
CA GLU A 164 -37.09 -22.12 -22.27
C GLU A 164 -36.21 -23.01 -21.38
N LYS A 165 -36.79 -23.78 -20.46
CA LYS A 165 -36.12 -24.68 -19.52
C LYS A 165 -34.90 -24.05 -18.85
N PRO A 166 -35.07 -22.91 -18.16
CA PRO A 166 -33.92 -22.23 -17.52
C PRO A 166 -33.30 -23.14 -16.47
N LYS A 167 -31.97 -23.04 -16.36
CA LYS A 167 -31.19 -23.88 -15.45
C LYS A 167 -31.23 -23.38 -14.01
N TYR A 168 -31.35 -22.08 -13.82
CA TYR A 168 -31.25 -21.45 -12.50
C TYR A 168 -32.54 -20.71 -12.16
N LEU A 169 -33.00 -20.83 -10.91
CA LEU A 169 -34.03 -20.01 -10.31
C LEU A 169 -33.36 -19.18 -9.21
N TRP A 170 -33.43 -17.84 -9.36
CA TRP A 170 -32.67 -16.93 -8.53
C TRP A 170 -33.51 -16.23 -7.46
N ASP A 171 -34.73 -15.85 -7.77
CA ASP A 171 -35.62 -15.15 -6.86
C ASP A 171 -37.09 -15.43 -7.18
N VAL A 172 -37.95 -15.20 -6.19
CA VAL A 172 -39.42 -15.32 -6.29
C VAL A 172 -40.09 -14.22 -5.48
N VAL A 173 -41.07 -13.55 -6.06
CA VAL A 173 -41.87 -12.54 -5.34
C VAL A 173 -43.35 -12.73 -5.67
N GLU A 174 -44.21 -12.34 -4.71
CA GLU A 174 -45.68 -12.37 -4.88
C GLU A 174 -46.17 -10.95 -5.21
N ALA A 175 -47.05 -10.83 -6.23
CA ALA A 175 -47.72 -9.58 -6.52
C ALA A 175 -48.81 -9.28 -5.50
N PRO A 176 -49.17 -8.01 -5.24
CA PRO A 176 -50.25 -7.65 -4.39
C PRO A 176 -51.58 -8.32 -4.87
N GLY A 177 -52.20 -9.09 -3.99
CA GLY A 177 -53.46 -9.80 -4.32
C GLY A 177 -54.64 -8.86 -4.55
N GLY A 178 -55.51 -9.20 -5.54
CA GLY A 178 -56.69 -8.41 -5.87
C GLY A 178 -57.89 -8.55 -4.97
N ALA A 179 -57.94 -9.58 -4.09
CA ALA A 179 -59.07 -9.84 -3.15
C ALA A 179 -58.50 -10.09 -1.75
N ALA A 180 -59.16 -9.56 -0.72
CA ALA A 180 -58.75 -9.69 0.66
C ALA A 180 -58.57 -11.18 1.05
N GLY A 181 -57.36 -11.54 1.50
CA GLY A 181 -57.00 -12.87 1.99
C GLY A 181 -56.60 -13.90 0.95
N LYS A 182 -56.56 -13.55 -0.36
CA LYS A 182 -55.97 -14.40 -1.39
C LYS A 182 -54.65 -13.79 -1.83
N GLY A 183 -53.57 -14.59 -1.84
CA GLY A 183 -52.30 -14.19 -2.40
C GLY A 183 -52.42 -13.77 -3.87
N GLY A 184 -51.44 -13.04 -4.37
CA GLY A 184 -51.35 -12.69 -5.79
C GLY A 184 -50.60 -13.73 -6.61
N ASP A 185 -50.46 -13.45 -7.90
CA ASP A 185 -49.61 -14.26 -8.78
C ASP A 185 -48.13 -14.15 -8.32
N ILE A 186 -47.38 -15.23 -8.45
CA ILE A 186 -45.96 -15.20 -8.15
C ILE A 186 -45.16 -14.94 -9.42
N TYR A 187 -44.07 -14.18 -9.27
CA TYR A 187 -43.08 -13.93 -10.33
C TYR A 187 -41.78 -14.59 -9.95
N VAL A 188 -41.17 -15.30 -10.93
CA VAL A 188 -39.98 -16.12 -10.72
C VAL A 188 -38.86 -15.62 -11.63
N ALA A 189 -37.73 -15.24 -11.04
CA ALA A 189 -36.52 -14.88 -11.75
C ALA A 189 -35.75 -16.14 -12.15
N ALA A 190 -35.38 -16.23 -13.40
CA ALA A 190 -34.66 -17.37 -13.96
C ALA A 190 -33.40 -16.93 -14.72
N GLY A 191 -32.49 -17.88 -14.88
CA GLY A 191 -31.25 -17.67 -15.61
C GLY A 191 -30.83 -18.86 -16.44
N ALA A 192 -30.04 -18.55 -17.49
CA ALA A 192 -29.61 -19.47 -18.52
C ALA A 192 -30.81 -20.23 -19.18
N PRO A 193 -31.72 -19.51 -19.89
CA PRO A 193 -31.71 -18.06 -20.23
C PRO A 193 -32.40 -17.14 -19.21
N ALA A 194 -32.16 -15.82 -19.33
CA ALA A 194 -32.76 -14.78 -18.48
C ALA A 194 -34.26 -14.56 -18.83
N VAL A 195 -35.12 -15.04 -17.95
CA VAL A 195 -36.59 -14.98 -18.13
C VAL A 195 -37.24 -14.68 -16.78
N VAL A 196 -38.30 -13.90 -16.79
CA VAL A 196 -39.20 -13.77 -15.65
C VAL A 196 -40.50 -14.47 -16.01
N TYR A 197 -40.94 -15.41 -15.16
CA TYR A 197 -42.19 -16.10 -15.29
C TYR A 197 -43.28 -15.55 -14.35
N ARG A 198 -44.50 -15.51 -14.78
CA ARG A 198 -45.71 -15.30 -13.99
C ARG A 198 -46.38 -16.66 -13.75
N VAL A 199 -46.65 -16.99 -12.53
CA VAL A 199 -47.34 -18.20 -12.14
C VAL A 199 -48.65 -17.79 -11.45
N PRO A 200 -49.81 -18.11 -12.05
CA PRO A 200 -51.13 -17.70 -11.52
C PRO A 200 -51.41 -18.37 -10.15
N VAL A 201 -51.86 -17.58 -9.17
CA VAL A 201 -52.19 -18.07 -7.82
C VAL A 201 -53.35 -19.07 -7.82
N GLY A 202 -54.27 -18.97 -8.76
CA GLY A 202 -55.40 -19.86 -8.91
C GLY A 202 -55.07 -21.24 -9.51
N GLY A 203 -53.79 -21.52 -9.79
CA GLY A 203 -53.35 -22.66 -10.58
C GLY A 203 -53.47 -22.37 -12.07
N GLY A 204 -52.65 -23.03 -12.88
CA GLY A 204 -52.58 -22.83 -14.30
C GLY A 204 -51.18 -22.95 -14.85
N LYS A 205 -51.00 -22.79 -16.16
CA LYS A 205 -49.71 -22.84 -16.80
C LYS A 205 -48.96 -21.54 -16.51
N ALA A 206 -47.70 -21.67 -16.13
CA ALA A 206 -46.80 -20.53 -16.04
C ALA A 206 -46.62 -19.83 -17.38
N GLU A 207 -46.60 -18.52 -17.38
CA GLU A 207 -46.48 -17.66 -18.54
C GLU A 207 -45.18 -16.88 -18.45
N VAL A 208 -44.57 -16.57 -19.64
CA VAL A 208 -43.42 -15.68 -19.67
C VAL A 208 -43.90 -14.24 -19.52
N ALA A 209 -43.54 -13.59 -18.39
CA ALA A 209 -43.79 -12.19 -18.21
C ALA A 209 -42.89 -11.32 -19.11
N PHE A 210 -41.59 -11.62 -19.15
CA PHE A 210 -40.67 -11.03 -20.12
C PHE A 210 -39.33 -11.80 -20.23
N ARG A 211 -38.59 -11.52 -21.27
CA ARG A 211 -37.23 -12.03 -21.54
C ARG A 211 -36.28 -10.87 -21.76
N THR A 212 -34.99 -11.11 -21.41
CA THR A 212 -33.92 -10.18 -21.75
C THR A 212 -32.81 -10.88 -22.56
N VAL A 213 -31.88 -10.09 -23.07
CA VAL A 213 -30.68 -10.62 -23.76
C VAL A 213 -29.55 -10.96 -22.80
N ASP A 214 -29.75 -10.68 -21.52
CA ASP A 214 -28.81 -10.96 -20.44
C ASP A 214 -28.71 -12.47 -20.15
N GLN A 215 -27.81 -12.87 -19.24
CA GLN A 215 -27.64 -14.28 -18.89
C GLN A 215 -28.61 -14.71 -17.78
N HIS A 216 -28.83 -13.84 -16.79
CA HIS A 216 -29.69 -14.12 -15.63
C HIS A 216 -30.51 -12.89 -15.24
N ILE A 217 -31.68 -13.12 -14.68
CA ILE A 217 -32.36 -12.18 -13.78
C ILE A 217 -32.03 -12.64 -12.38
N ARG A 218 -31.31 -11.81 -11.60
CA ARG A 218 -30.72 -12.17 -10.31
C ARG A 218 -31.59 -11.86 -9.11
N CYS A 219 -32.33 -10.79 -9.18
CA CYS A 219 -33.14 -10.31 -8.07
C CYS A 219 -34.44 -9.69 -8.57
N LEU A 220 -35.48 -9.82 -7.75
CA LEU A 220 -36.81 -9.24 -7.96
C LEU A 220 -37.19 -8.39 -6.75
N LEU A 221 -37.95 -7.34 -7.00
CA LEU A 221 -38.59 -6.54 -5.98
C LEU A 221 -40.03 -6.18 -6.42
N MET A 222 -41.00 -6.40 -5.59
CA MET A 222 -42.37 -6.04 -5.86
C MET A 222 -42.78 -4.80 -5.09
N GLY A 223 -43.11 -3.73 -5.80
CA GLY A 223 -43.64 -2.52 -5.20
C GLY A 223 -45.12 -2.70 -4.74
N PRO A 224 -45.54 -1.90 -3.77
CA PRO A 224 -46.94 -1.95 -3.24
C PRO A 224 -47.96 -1.55 -4.32
N ASP A 225 -47.55 -0.82 -5.33
CA ASP A 225 -48.35 -0.43 -6.49
C ASP A 225 -48.50 -1.54 -7.55
N GLY A 226 -47.87 -2.70 -7.35
CA GLY A 226 -47.80 -3.81 -8.30
C GLY A 226 -46.78 -3.62 -9.43
N THR A 227 -45.82 -2.73 -9.27
CA THR A 227 -44.66 -2.61 -10.17
C THR A 227 -43.61 -3.63 -9.77
N LEU A 228 -43.30 -4.56 -10.68
CA LEU A 228 -42.20 -5.50 -10.54
C LEU A 228 -40.90 -4.86 -11.04
N TRP A 229 -39.87 -4.86 -10.18
CA TRP A 229 -38.51 -4.48 -10.52
C TRP A 229 -37.63 -5.74 -10.62
N ALA A 230 -36.72 -5.75 -11.56
CA ALA A 230 -35.83 -6.88 -11.80
C ALA A 230 -34.41 -6.40 -12.12
N GLY A 231 -33.42 -7.03 -11.50
CA GLY A 231 -31.99 -6.78 -11.75
C GLY A 231 -31.38 -7.90 -12.56
N SER A 232 -30.59 -7.57 -13.59
CA SER A 232 -29.95 -8.55 -14.48
C SER A 232 -28.47 -8.74 -14.23
N ASP A 233 -27.95 -9.88 -14.71
CA ASP A 233 -26.53 -10.23 -14.79
C ASP A 233 -26.13 -10.42 -16.25
N GLY A 234 -24.99 -9.84 -16.60
CA GLY A 234 -24.43 -9.76 -17.95
C GLY A 234 -24.54 -8.36 -18.55
N GLY A 235 -25.67 -7.67 -18.30
CA GLY A 235 -25.90 -6.30 -18.73
C GLY A 235 -25.98 -5.28 -17.58
N GLY A 236 -26.15 -5.72 -16.33
CA GLY A 236 -26.33 -4.84 -15.19
C GLY A 236 -27.50 -3.88 -15.38
N VAL A 237 -28.62 -4.38 -15.90
CA VAL A 237 -29.79 -3.57 -16.23
C VAL A 237 -30.87 -3.74 -15.18
N ILE A 238 -31.50 -2.65 -14.81
CA ILE A 238 -32.66 -2.63 -13.92
C ILE A 238 -33.90 -2.42 -14.79
N TYR A 239 -34.82 -3.40 -14.73
CA TYR A 239 -36.08 -3.39 -15.45
C TYR A 239 -37.24 -3.11 -14.49
N ARG A 240 -38.31 -2.47 -15.01
CA ARG A 240 -39.62 -2.40 -14.33
C ARG A 240 -40.72 -2.92 -15.24
N LEU A 241 -41.72 -3.57 -14.64
CA LEU A 241 -42.91 -4.09 -15.31
C LEU A 241 -44.16 -3.78 -14.45
N ASN A 242 -45.17 -3.16 -15.02
CA ASN A 242 -46.45 -3.00 -14.33
C ASN A 242 -47.25 -4.29 -14.44
N THR A 243 -47.37 -5.05 -13.32
CA THR A 243 -48.03 -6.37 -13.32
C THR A 243 -49.55 -6.28 -13.38
N ARG A 244 -50.14 -5.11 -13.15
CA ARG A 244 -51.59 -4.89 -13.23
C ARG A 244 -52.08 -4.68 -14.66
N VAL A 245 -51.19 -4.44 -15.61
CA VAL A 245 -51.51 -4.24 -17.01
C VAL A 245 -51.24 -5.52 -17.80
N VAL A 246 -52.28 -6.14 -18.32
CA VAL A 246 -52.13 -7.35 -19.15
C VAL A 246 -51.34 -7.01 -20.44
N GLY A 247 -50.32 -7.80 -20.70
CA GLY A 247 -49.45 -7.57 -21.88
C GLY A 247 -48.49 -6.38 -21.76
N ALA A 248 -48.31 -5.83 -20.54
CA ALA A 248 -47.29 -4.81 -20.31
C ALA A 248 -45.93 -5.30 -20.77
N LYS A 249 -45.13 -4.40 -21.33
CA LYS A 249 -43.74 -4.66 -21.72
C LYS A 249 -42.80 -4.17 -20.64
N PRO A 250 -41.66 -4.86 -20.38
CA PRO A 250 -40.65 -4.37 -19.46
C PRO A 250 -40.03 -3.09 -20.00
N PHE A 251 -39.71 -2.18 -19.10
CA PHE A 251 -38.98 -0.96 -19.39
C PHE A 251 -37.62 -0.99 -18.69
N ALA A 252 -36.53 -0.84 -19.43
CA ALA A 252 -35.19 -0.72 -18.86
C ALA A 252 -35.04 0.70 -18.27
N VAL A 253 -34.99 0.79 -16.95
CA VAL A 253 -34.92 2.08 -16.24
C VAL A 253 -33.48 2.58 -16.16
N TYR A 254 -32.55 1.66 -15.92
CA TYR A 254 -31.15 2.01 -15.77
C TYR A 254 -30.24 0.89 -16.21
N SER A 255 -29.13 1.22 -16.88
CA SER A 255 -28.04 0.33 -17.17
C SER A 255 -26.82 0.79 -16.34
N ALA A 256 -26.58 0.12 -15.23
CA ALA A 256 -25.48 0.43 -14.33
C ALA A 256 -24.10 0.24 -15.02
N PRO A 257 -23.04 0.94 -14.60
CA PRO A 257 -21.67 0.68 -15.06
C PRO A 257 -21.17 -0.73 -14.68
N LYS A 258 -21.80 -1.35 -13.69
CA LYS A 258 -21.50 -2.70 -13.21
C LYS A 258 -22.19 -3.78 -14.05
N MET A 259 -21.61 -4.99 -14.08
CA MET A 259 -22.07 -6.08 -14.93
C MET A 259 -23.31 -6.79 -14.37
N GLU A 260 -23.41 -6.91 -13.05
CA GLU A 260 -24.49 -7.63 -12.36
C GLU A 260 -25.18 -6.71 -11.34
N ILE A 261 -26.52 -6.78 -11.26
CA ILE A 261 -27.32 -6.22 -10.17
C ILE A 261 -27.62 -7.35 -9.20
N THR A 262 -27.02 -7.28 -8.00
CA THR A 262 -27.09 -8.36 -7.00
C THR A 262 -28.28 -8.25 -6.07
N ALA A 263 -28.75 -7.04 -5.77
CA ALA A 263 -29.84 -6.80 -4.82
C ALA A 263 -30.64 -5.55 -5.16
N LEU A 264 -31.93 -5.57 -4.76
CA LEU A 264 -32.86 -4.45 -4.82
C LEU A 264 -33.54 -4.24 -3.49
N ALA A 265 -33.77 -2.97 -3.11
CA ALA A 265 -34.60 -2.58 -1.96
C ALA A 265 -35.42 -1.34 -2.33
N MET A 266 -36.48 -1.04 -1.56
CA MET A 266 -37.34 0.13 -1.79
C MET A 266 -37.66 0.80 -0.47
N ASP A 267 -37.71 2.13 -0.49
CA ASP A 267 -38.18 2.93 0.65
C ASP A 267 -39.70 3.21 0.58
N GLY A 268 -40.22 3.82 1.66
CA GLY A 268 -41.62 4.21 1.72
C GLY A 268 -42.05 5.30 0.75
N ALA A 269 -41.09 6.03 0.14
CA ALA A 269 -41.38 7.09 -0.85
C ALA A 269 -41.37 6.52 -2.30
N GLY A 270 -41.06 5.24 -2.47
CA GLY A 270 -41.01 4.55 -3.78
C GLY A 270 -39.67 4.69 -4.51
N ASN A 271 -38.61 5.19 -3.86
CA ASN A 271 -37.29 5.12 -4.42
C ASN A 271 -36.77 3.68 -4.36
N VAL A 272 -36.14 3.22 -5.44
CA VAL A 272 -35.53 1.88 -5.51
C VAL A 272 -34.03 2.00 -5.39
N TYR A 273 -33.46 1.18 -4.52
CA TYR A 273 -32.03 1.05 -4.31
C TYR A 273 -31.52 -0.23 -4.94
N ALA A 274 -30.39 -0.17 -5.63
CA ALA A 274 -29.80 -1.30 -6.33
C ALA A 274 -28.31 -1.41 -6.02
N ALA A 275 -27.82 -2.62 -5.79
CA ALA A 275 -26.40 -2.90 -5.68
C ALA A 275 -25.89 -3.52 -6.99
N GLY A 276 -24.78 -3.00 -7.51
CA GLY A 276 -24.14 -3.49 -8.70
C GLY A 276 -22.70 -3.93 -8.47
N VAL A 277 -22.26 -5.02 -9.11
CA VAL A 277 -20.94 -5.62 -8.98
C VAL A 277 -20.38 -6.03 -10.35
N GLY A 278 -19.05 -6.24 -10.40
CA GLY A 278 -18.34 -6.65 -11.61
C GLY A 278 -18.13 -5.52 -12.61
N THR A 279 -17.09 -5.63 -13.41
CA THR A 279 -16.70 -4.63 -14.41
C THR A 279 -17.26 -4.99 -15.76
N LYS A 280 -18.00 -4.09 -16.41
CA LYS A 280 -18.42 -4.26 -17.80
C LYS A 280 -17.22 -4.22 -18.73
N PRO A 281 -17.13 -5.17 -19.70
CA PRO A 281 -16.13 -5.07 -20.75
C PRO A 281 -16.30 -3.75 -21.53
N ALA A 282 -15.18 -3.11 -21.90
CA ALA A 282 -15.23 -1.94 -22.76
C ALA A 282 -15.99 -2.25 -24.09
N PRO A 283 -16.78 -1.32 -24.64
CA PRO A 283 -17.43 -1.52 -25.91
C PRO A 283 -16.42 -1.89 -27.00
N GLY A 284 -16.60 -3.06 -27.64
CA GLY A 284 -15.69 -3.56 -28.66
C GLY A 284 -14.57 -4.48 -28.21
N ALA A 285 -14.42 -4.74 -26.91
CA ALA A 285 -13.49 -5.76 -26.43
C ALA A 285 -14.00 -7.17 -26.83
N PRO A 286 -13.14 -8.06 -27.37
CA PRO A 286 -13.51 -9.44 -27.63
C PRO A 286 -13.93 -10.09 -26.32
N ARG A 287 -15.13 -10.65 -26.27
CA ARG A 287 -15.55 -11.45 -25.10
C ARG A 287 -14.59 -12.64 -25.00
N PRO A 288 -13.97 -12.91 -23.83
CA PRO A 288 -13.22 -14.12 -23.65
C PRO A 288 -14.16 -15.30 -23.92
N GLY A 289 -13.92 -16.01 -24.99
CA GLY A 289 -14.64 -17.25 -25.28
C GLY A 289 -14.36 -18.21 -24.13
N LEU A 290 -15.42 -18.78 -23.53
CA LEU A 290 -15.27 -19.90 -22.61
C LEU A 290 -14.43 -20.98 -23.32
N PRO A 291 -13.34 -21.48 -22.71
CA PRO A 291 -12.62 -22.61 -23.29
C PRO A 291 -13.58 -23.79 -23.44
N PRO A 292 -13.54 -24.52 -24.54
CA PRO A 292 -14.38 -25.70 -24.72
C PRO A 292 -14.02 -26.71 -23.60
N LEU A 293 -15.02 -27.08 -22.81
CA LEU A 293 -14.92 -28.19 -21.87
C LEU A 293 -14.72 -29.50 -22.65
N SER A 294 -13.50 -29.90 -22.86
CA SER A 294 -13.18 -31.28 -23.22
C SER A 294 -13.12 -32.12 -21.96
N VAL A 295 -14.19 -32.86 -21.74
CA VAL A 295 -14.22 -33.92 -20.72
C VAL A 295 -13.47 -35.11 -21.31
N THR A 296 -12.27 -35.38 -20.82
CA THR A 296 -11.64 -36.71 -20.89
C THR A 296 -11.02 -37.03 -19.55
N GLY A 297 -11.33 -38.23 -19.06
CA GLY A 297 -11.09 -38.66 -17.71
C GLY A 297 -9.63 -38.78 -17.30
N ALA A 298 -9.49 -38.81 -15.98
CA ALA A 298 -8.42 -39.32 -15.16
C ALA A 298 -6.98 -39.20 -15.71
N VAL A 299 -6.21 -38.30 -15.14
CA VAL A 299 -4.86 -38.36 -14.59
C VAL A 299 -4.34 -36.92 -14.48
N GLY A 300 -3.66 -36.61 -13.37
CA GLY A 300 -3.21 -35.26 -13.01
C GLY A 300 -2.50 -34.50 -14.13
N VAL A 301 -2.98 -33.29 -14.42
CA VAL A 301 -2.31 -32.36 -15.32
C VAL A 301 -2.14 -31.04 -14.61
N THR A 302 -0.90 -30.70 -14.34
CA THR A 302 -0.45 -29.35 -14.01
C THR A 302 -0.60 -28.50 -15.28
N VAL A 303 -1.50 -27.52 -15.29
CA VAL A 303 -1.63 -26.59 -16.40
C VAL A 303 -0.70 -25.40 -16.16
N THR A 304 0.40 -25.37 -16.90
CA THR A 304 1.28 -24.20 -16.99
C THR A 304 0.81 -23.34 -18.17
N PHE A 305 0.32 -22.13 -17.89
CA PHE A 305 0.05 -21.15 -18.94
C PHE A 305 1.32 -20.35 -19.22
N SER A 306 1.93 -20.58 -20.38
CA SER A 306 2.94 -19.71 -20.94
C SER A 306 2.30 -18.88 -22.04
N GLN A 307 2.23 -17.56 -21.86
CA GLN A 307 1.93 -16.62 -22.94
C GLN A 307 3.15 -15.74 -23.20
N PRO A 308 3.67 -15.68 -24.43
CA PRO A 308 4.79 -14.80 -24.74
C PRO A 308 4.30 -13.38 -25.04
N GLY A 309 4.89 -12.41 -24.35
CA GLY A 309 4.99 -11.02 -24.81
C GLY A 309 3.90 -10.05 -24.37
N SER A 310 4.00 -9.53 -23.17
CA SER A 310 4.01 -8.09 -22.90
C SER A 310 4.43 -7.85 -21.44
N ALA A 311 5.53 -7.15 -21.28
CA ALA A 311 5.97 -6.63 -19.98
C ALA A 311 4.99 -5.54 -19.52
N ASN A 312 4.72 -5.52 -18.21
CA ASN A 312 3.91 -4.58 -17.46
C ASN A 312 2.39 -4.87 -17.40
N ALA A 313 2.04 -5.96 -16.72
CA ALA A 313 0.79 -5.99 -15.97
C ALA A 313 1.16 -6.41 -14.54
N ALA A 314 1.08 -5.46 -13.62
CA ALA A 314 1.00 -5.76 -12.21
C ALA A 314 -0.09 -6.84 -12.06
N THR A 315 0.23 -7.94 -11.42
CA THR A 315 -0.71 -9.01 -11.09
C THR A 315 -1.74 -8.47 -10.11
N ALA A 316 -2.73 -7.74 -10.65
CA ALA A 316 -3.98 -7.53 -9.97
C ALA A 316 -4.59 -8.91 -9.78
N ASN A 317 -4.93 -9.23 -8.55
CA ASN A 317 -5.61 -10.46 -8.18
C ASN A 317 -6.99 -10.43 -8.85
N THR A 318 -7.09 -10.95 -10.09
CA THR A 318 -8.27 -10.89 -10.96
C THR A 318 -9.47 -11.71 -10.43
N LEU A 319 -9.34 -12.28 -9.22
CA LEU A 319 -10.40 -13.04 -8.56
C LEU A 319 -11.25 -12.20 -7.59
N ILE A 320 -10.87 -10.94 -7.30
CA ILE A 320 -11.67 -10.03 -6.49
C ILE A 320 -12.33 -9.04 -7.44
N PRO A 321 -13.66 -9.05 -7.58
CA PRO A 321 -14.37 -8.01 -8.34
C PRO A 321 -13.99 -6.63 -7.77
N GLU A 322 -13.95 -5.59 -8.62
CA GLU A 322 -13.67 -4.20 -8.21
C GLU A 322 -14.79 -3.63 -7.32
N GLY A 323 -15.10 -4.28 -6.22
CA GLY A 323 -16.12 -3.88 -5.26
C GLY A 323 -17.51 -3.66 -5.86
N SER A 324 -18.41 -3.13 -5.06
CA SER A 324 -19.78 -2.82 -5.43
C SER A 324 -20.05 -1.32 -5.45
N GLU A 325 -21.03 -0.93 -6.27
CA GLU A 325 -21.64 0.40 -6.22
C GLU A 325 -23.12 0.28 -5.84
N VAL A 326 -23.59 1.21 -5.05
CA VAL A 326 -25.01 1.30 -4.68
C VAL A 326 -25.61 2.51 -5.38
N TYR A 327 -26.77 2.29 -6.00
CA TYR A 327 -27.51 3.29 -6.77
C TYR A 327 -28.88 3.54 -6.15
N ARG A 328 -29.39 4.76 -6.30
CA ARG A 328 -30.79 5.12 -6.07
C ARG A 328 -31.45 5.38 -7.41
N ILE A 329 -32.59 4.79 -7.65
CA ILE A 329 -33.53 5.17 -8.71
C ILE A 329 -34.68 5.89 -8.02
N ALA A 330 -34.76 7.19 -8.19
CA ALA A 330 -35.82 7.98 -7.57
C ALA A 330 -37.21 7.60 -8.11
N ALA A 331 -38.27 7.98 -7.42
CA ALA A 331 -39.64 7.63 -7.82
C ALA A 331 -40.01 8.17 -9.24
N ASP A 332 -39.34 9.25 -9.68
CA ASP A 332 -39.46 9.79 -11.04
C ASP A 332 -38.69 9.00 -12.11
N GLY A 333 -37.86 8.03 -11.67
CA GLY A 333 -37.03 7.16 -12.52
C GLY A 333 -35.61 7.64 -12.72
N SER A 334 -35.19 8.77 -12.12
CA SER A 334 -33.80 9.28 -12.25
C SER A 334 -32.83 8.44 -11.43
N PRO A 335 -31.71 7.95 -12.04
CA PRO A 335 -30.70 7.18 -11.35
C PRO A 335 -29.61 8.07 -10.74
N GLU A 336 -29.11 7.71 -9.57
CA GLU A 336 -27.99 8.36 -8.90
C GLU A 336 -27.10 7.31 -8.23
N LYS A 337 -25.78 7.48 -8.29
CA LYS A 337 -24.84 6.66 -7.53
C LYS A 337 -24.68 7.23 -6.13
N LEU A 338 -24.96 6.42 -5.10
CA LEU A 338 -24.84 6.81 -3.70
C LEU A 338 -23.44 6.59 -3.15
N VAL A 339 -22.85 5.39 -3.35
CA VAL A 339 -21.58 5.02 -2.76
C VAL A 339 -20.86 3.97 -3.62
N SER A 340 -19.54 3.91 -3.49
CA SER A 340 -18.68 2.88 -4.04
C SER A 340 -17.93 2.19 -2.90
N LEU A 341 -18.19 0.89 -2.69
CA LEU A 341 -17.55 0.03 -1.71
C LEU A 341 -16.49 -0.82 -2.42
N LYS A 342 -15.28 -0.29 -2.55
CA LYS A 342 -14.24 -0.82 -3.45
C LYS A 342 -13.74 -2.24 -3.11
N GLU A 343 -13.82 -2.64 -1.86
CA GLU A 343 -13.27 -3.92 -1.39
C GLU A 343 -14.34 -4.96 -1.07
N ASP A 344 -15.62 -4.59 -1.11
CA ASP A 344 -16.72 -5.43 -0.68
C ASP A 344 -17.73 -5.66 -1.79
N VAL A 345 -18.28 -6.89 -1.84
CA VAL A 345 -19.36 -7.27 -2.73
C VAL A 345 -20.68 -7.20 -1.95
N VAL A 346 -21.58 -6.33 -2.35
CA VAL A 346 -22.92 -6.26 -1.76
C VAL A 346 -23.78 -7.39 -2.29
N TYR A 347 -24.23 -8.28 -1.41
CA TYR A 347 -25.14 -9.38 -1.75
C TYR A 347 -26.59 -9.10 -1.43
N ALA A 348 -26.87 -8.28 -0.42
CA ALA A 348 -28.22 -7.94 -0.04
C ALA A 348 -28.35 -6.47 0.36
N LEU A 349 -29.52 -5.91 0.04
CA LEU A 349 -29.99 -4.59 0.49
C LEU A 349 -31.28 -4.73 1.27
N ALA A 350 -31.42 -3.92 2.32
CA ALA A 350 -32.66 -3.75 3.06
C ALA A 350 -32.89 -2.29 3.41
N PHE A 351 -34.10 -1.79 3.21
CA PHE A 351 -34.49 -0.48 3.74
C PHE A 351 -35.27 -0.71 5.05
N HIS A 352 -34.72 -0.24 6.16
CA HIS A 352 -35.26 -0.50 7.50
C HIS A 352 -35.11 0.76 8.36
N ASN A 353 -36.20 1.16 9.03
CA ASN A 353 -36.25 2.33 9.92
C ASN A 353 -35.61 3.59 9.34
N GLY A 354 -35.90 3.88 8.06
CA GLY A 354 -35.38 5.07 7.38
C GLY A 354 -33.92 4.98 6.91
N SER A 355 -33.29 3.81 7.05
CA SER A 355 -31.90 3.57 6.66
C SER A 355 -31.77 2.49 5.59
N LEU A 356 -30.87 2.71 4.63
CA LEU A 356 -30.48 1.68 3.68
C LEU A 356 -29.31 0.87 4.23
N LEU A 357 -29.52 -0.42 4.42
CA LEU A 357 -28.47 -1.34 4.87
C LEU A 357 -28.00 -2.23 3.72
N ALA A 358 -26.71 -2.50 3.69
CA ALA A 358 -26.05 -3.37 2.71
C ALA A 358 -25.23 -4.45 3.43
N ALA A 359 -25.56 -5.73 3.20
CA ALA A 359 -24.75 -6.85 3.67
C ALA A 359 -23.75 -7.26 2.59
N THR A 360 -22.50 -7.47 3.01
CA THR A 360 -21.40 -7.64 2.07
C THR A 360 -20.65 -8.95 2.25
N GLY A 361 -19.95 -9.35 1.19
CA GLY A 361 -18.97 -10.42 1.19
C GLY A 361 -17.55 -9.92 1.44
N ASN A 362 -16.63 -10.87 1.42
CA ASN A 362 -15.20 -10.76 1.70
C ASN A 362 -14.84 -10.57 3.17
N ARG A 363 -15.52 -9.68 3.90
CA ARG A 363 -15.22 -9.37 5.31
C ARG A 363 -16.43 -9.44 6.24
N GLY A 364 -17.59 -9.86 5.73
CA GLY A 364 -18.81 -10.02 6.53
C GLY A 364 -19.35 -8.73 7.14
N ARG A 365 -19.19 -7.60 6.44
CA ARG A 365 -19.63 -6.30 6.95
C ARG A 365 -21.06 -5.98 6.61
N VAL A 366 -21.68 -5.19 7.47
CA VAL A 366 -22.98 -4.57 7.21
C VAL A 366 -22.78 -3.05 7.20
N TYR A 367 -23.09 -2.43 6.07
CA TYR A 367 -23.00 -0.98 5.93
C TYR A 367 -24.39 -0.33 6.01
N ARG A 368 -24.46 0.83 6.63
CA ARG A 368 -25.55 1.80 6.47
C ARG A 368 -25.08 2.82 5.43
N VAL A 369 -25.80 2.91 4.31
CA VAL A 369 -25.49 3.80 3.20
C VAL A 369 -26.30 5.08 3.33
N ASP A 370 -25.65 6.25 3.20
CA ASP A 370 -26.35 7.51 3.14
C ASP A 370 -27.16 7.62 1.85
N THR A 371 -28.44 7.94 2.00
CA THR A 371 -29.38 8.06 0.86
C THR A 371 -29.50 9.46 0.31
N ALA A 372 -28.81 10.46 0.91
CA ALA A 372 -28.78 11.83 0.43
C ALA A 372 -27.78 12.06 -0.73
N GLY A 373 -26.98 11.05 -1.08
CA GLY A 373 -26.02 11.12 -2.19
C GLY A 373 -24.69 11.79 -1.82
N SER A 374 -24.36 11.88 -0.53
CA SER A 374 -23.10 12.44 -0.04
C SER A 374 -21.87 11.54 -0.37
N GLY A 375 -22.09 10.28 -0.69
CA GLY A 375 -21.04 9.26 -0.81
C GLY A 375 -20.63 8.65 0.55
N GLU A 376 -21.27 9.07 1.64
CA GLU A 376 -20.97 8.60 2.98
C GLU A 376 -21.60 7.26 3.28
N PHE A 377 -20.97 6.54 4.19
CA PHE A 377 -21.46 5.28 4.73
C PHE A 377 -21.04 5.12 6.20
N THR A 378 -21.64 4.15 6.87
CA THR A 378 -21.22 3.70 8.20
C THR A 378 -21.06 2.20 8.16
N ASP A 379 -19.91 1.68 8.53
CA ASP A 379 -19.67 0.27 8.80
C ASP A 379 -20.29 -0.04 10.17
N VAL A 380 -21.44 -0.70 10.13
CA VAL A 380 -22.33 -0.85 11.30
C VAL A 380 -21.89 -1.97 12.21
N THR A 381 -21.41 -3.07 11.63
CA THR A 381 -20.97 -4.25 12.37
C THR A 381 -20.19 -5.20 11.47
N HIS A 382 -19.26 -5.94 12.07
CA HIS A 382 -18.56 -7.06 11.45
C HIS A 382 -19.16 -8.37 11.97
N LEU A 383 -19.66 -9.19 11.05
CA LEU A 383 -20.16 -10.52 11.38
C LEU A 383 -18.99 -11.52 11.39
N GLU A 384 -19.01 -12.47 12.32
CA GLU A 384 -18.04 -13.57 12.35
C GLU A 384 -18.31 -14.60 11.22
N ALA A 385 -18.33 -14.11 9.98
CA ALA A 385 -18.50 -14.88 8.75
C ALA A 385 -17.95 -14.05 7.58
N ALA A 386 -17.52 -14.72 6.51
CA ALA A 386 -16.96 -13.99 5.37
C ALA A 386 -18.02 -13.23 4.55
N GLN A 387 -19.30 -13.66 4.57
CA GLN A 387 -20.33 -13.13 3.68
C GLN A 387 -21.67 -12.94 4.40
N GLY A 388 -22.20 -11.72 4.35
CA GLY A 388 -23.59 -11.42 4.65
C GLY A 388 -24.43 -11.57 3.38
N MET A 389 -25.38 -12.49 3.32
CA MET A 389 -26.05 -12.92 2.10
C MET A 389 -27.49 -12.41 1.96
N ALA A 390 -28.22 -12.27 3.04
CA ALA A 390 -29.62 -11.90 2.98
C ALA A 390 -30.10 -11.24 4.29
N PHE A 391 -31.11 -10.38 4.17
CA PHE A 391 -31.84 -9.79 5.29
C PHE A 391 -33.28 -10.31 5.34
N ALA A 392 -33.84 -10.43 6.57
CA ALA A 392 -35.27 -10.56 6.81
C ALA A 392 -35.66 -9.72 8.02
N ALA A 393 -36.93 -9.30 8.08
CA ALA A 393 -37.44 -8.53 9.21
C ALA A 393 -37.42 -9.39 10.50
N ALA A 394 -36.99 -8.77 11.61
CA ALA A 394 -37.14 -9.33 12.95
C ALA A 394 -38.10 -8.44 13.76
N SER A 395 -38.53 -8.92 14.93
CA SER A 395 -39.48 -8.17 15.77
C SER A 395 -38.92 -6.82 16.27
N ASP A 396 -37.59 -6.67 16.33
CA ASP A 396 -36.88 -5.53 16.87
C ASP A 396 -35.62 -5.22 16.08
N GLY A 397 -35.66 -5.42 14.76
CA GLY A 397 -34.53 -5.19 13.87
C GLY A 397 -34.58 -6.10 12.65
N LEU A 398 -33.42 -6.65 12.28
CA LEU A 398 -33.25 -7.53 11.12
C LEU A 398 -32.55 -8.84 11.50
N PHE A 399 -32.90 -9.92 10.83
CA PHE A 399 -32.07 -11.10 10.71
C PHE A 399 -31.06 -10.89 9.56
N VAL A 400 -29.83 -11.32 9.78
CA VAL A 400 -28.77 -11.34 8.78
C VAL A 400 -28.29 -12.77 8.60
N ALA A 401 -28.49 -13.33 7.43
CA ALA A 401 -27.99 -14.65 7.06
C ALA A 401 -26.57 -14.54 6.48
N THR A 402 -25.68 -15.49 6.85
CA THR A 402 -24.29 -15.48 6.42
C THR A 402 -23.87 -16.78 5.76
N SER A 403 -22.88 -16.69 4.85
CA SER A 403 -22.18 -17.83 4.23
C SER A 403 -20.68 -17.80 4.52
N ASN A 404 -20.00 -18.92 4.22
CA ASN A 404 -18.62 -19.20 4.62
C ASN A 404 -18.42 -19.10 6.13
N SER A 405 -19.25 -19.77 6.81
CA SER A 405 -19.74 -20.00 8.12
C SER A 405 -21.24 -19.61 8.16
N GLY A 406 -22.10 -20.61 7.93
CA GLY A 406 -23.55 -20.43 7.89
C GLY A 406 -24.13 -20.12 9.27
N LYS A 407 -24.43 -18.86 9.51
CA LYS A 407 -24.97 -18.36 10.77
C LYS A 407 -26.12 -17.40 10.49
N ILE A 408 -26.99 -17.25 11.48
CA ILE A 408 -28.03 -16.23 11.51
C ILE A 408 -27.79 -15.31 12.68
N TYR A 409 -27.61 -14.05 12.38
CA TYR A 409 -27.49 -12.99 13.37
C TYR A 409 -28.74 -12.19 13.47
N ARG A 410 -28.96 -11.62 14.64
CA ARG A 410 -29.99 -10.61 14.92
C ARG A 410 -29.27 -9.27 15.05
N LEU A 411 -29.58 -8.35 14.18
CA LEU A 411 -29.17 -6.96 14.21
C LEU A 411 -30.30 -6.13 14.76
N ALA A 412 -30.18 -5.72 16.02
CA ALA A 412 -31.26 -5.04 16.72
C ALA A 412 -31.36 -3.56 16.34
N ASP A 413 -32.53 -2.96 16.44
CA ASP A 413 -32.72 -1.50 16.30
C ASP A 413 -32.06 -0.72 17.44
N LYS A 414 -31.91 -1.39 18.59
CA LYS A 414 -31.29 -0.81 19.78
C LYS A 414 -29.81 -0.79 19.70
N VAL A 415 -29.22 0.35 20.05
CA VAL A 415 -27.76 0.55 20.14
C VAL A 415 -27.18 -0.28 21.31
N THR A 416 -25.99 -0.82 21.11
CA THR A 416 -25.23 -1.54 22.13
C THR A 416 -24.92 -0.62 23.31
N ALA A 417 -25.11 -1.10 24.54
CA ALA A 417 -24.54 -0.45 25.71
C ALA A 417 -23.08 -0.86 25.85
N ASP A 418 -22.22 0.09 26.23
CA ASP A 418 -20.78 -0.16 26.48
C ASP A 418 -20.04 -0.79 25.27
N ALA A 419 -20.30 -0.26 24.08
CA ALA A 419 -19.63 -0.67 22.85
C ALA A 419 -18.11 -0.39 22.95
N THR A 420 -17.29 -1.37 22.56
CA THR A 420 -15.83 -1.29 22.75
C THR A 420 -15.10 -1.26 21.41
N TYR A 421 -14.25 -0.26 21.25
CA TYR A 421 -13.27 -0.18 20.17
C TYR A 421 -11.86 -0.33 20.74
N THR A 422 -11.04 -1.18 20.12
CA THR A 422 -9.62 -1.33 20.46
C THR A 422 -8.80 -1.05 19.20
N SER A 423 -7.86 -0.08 19.27
CA SER A 423 -7.03 0.30 18.13
C SER A 423 -6.12 -0.83 17.67
N GLU A 424 -5.55 -0.71 16.48
CA GLU A 424 -4.37 -1.51 16.12
C GLU A 424 -3.22 -1.24 17.11
N VAL A 425 -2.23 -2.14 17.11
CA VAL A 425 -0.99 -1.94 17.87
C VAL A 425 -0.12 -0.97 17.11
N TYR A 426 0.23 0.14 17.76
CA TYR A 426 1.14 1.12 17.20
C TYR A 426 2.59 0.79 17.56
N ASP A 427 3.48 0.80 16.57
CA ASP A 427 4.93 0.67 16.75
C ASP A 427 5.60 2.05 16.68
N ALA A 428 6.11 2.52 17.79
CA ALA A 428 6.88 3.76 17.86
C ALA A 428 8.32 3.61 17.32
N GLN A 429 8.68 2.44 16.76
CA GLN A 429 9.99 2.07 16.21
C GLN A 429 11.12 2.01 17.27
N GLY A 430 10.96 2.62 18.42
CA GLY A 430 11.91 2.64 19.52
C GLY A 430 11.22 2.73 20.87
N PHE A 431 11.98 2.47 21.94
CA PHE A 431 11.48 2.64 23.29
C PHE A 431 11.05 4.10 23.52
N SER A 432 9.79 4.29 23.93
CA SER A 432 9.14 5.60 24.02
C SER A 432 8.49 5.82 25.38
N GLN A 433 8.44 7.06 25.80
CA GLN A 433 7.58 7.52 26.88
C GLN A 433 6.27 8.01 26.28
N TRP A 434 5.14 7.53 26.82
CA TRP A 434 3.79 7.86 26.35
C TRP A 434 3.27 9.06 27.14
N GLY A 435 2.70 10.01 26.41
CA GLY A 435 2.26 11.29 26.95
C GLY A 435 0.73 11.42 26.96
N ARG A 436 0.23 12.64 26.67
CA ARG A 436 -1.19 12.96 26.69
C ARG A 436 -1.91 12.46 25.46
N ILE A 437 -3.19 12.16 25.65
CA ILE A 437 -4.13 11.95 24.56
C ILE A 437 -4.72 13.29 24.12
N GLU A 438 -4.84 13.47 22.82
CA GLU A 438 -5.54 14.57 22.18
C GLU A 438 -6.80 14.01 21.51
N LEU A 439 -7.92 14.69 21.72
CA LEU A 439 -9.22 14.32 21.19
C LEU A 439 -9.78 15.47 20.37
N SER A 440 -10.53 15.15 19.31
CA SER A 440 -11.26 16.17 18.56
C SER A 440 -12.36 16.81 19.40
N PRO A 441 -12.65 18.12 19.18
CA PRO A 441 -13.81 18.76 19.75
C PRO A 441 -15.10 18.04 19.34
N GLY A 442 -15.94 17.69 20.31
CA GLY A 442 -17.21 16.98 20.05
C GLY A 442 -17.21 15.52 20.47
N ALA A 443 -16.06 14.94 20.79
CA ALA A 443 -15.99 13.62 21.42
C ALA A 443 -16.69 13.63 22.78
N ALA A 444 -17.65 12.72 23.01
CA ALA A 444 -18.45 12.66 24.21
C ALA A 444 -18.99 11.25 24.47
N GLY A 445 -19.35 10.96 25.71
CA GLY A 445 -20.04 9.72 26.09
C GLY A 445 -19.16 8.46 25.98
N PHE A 446 -17.87 8.57 26.29
CA PHE A 446 -16.93 7.46 26.23
C PHE A 446 -15.97 7.46 27.44
N ASP A 447 -15.34 6.32 27.68
CA ASP A 447 -14.18 6.16 28.55
C ASP A 447 -13.02 5.65 27.70
N LEU A 448 -11.82 6.25 27.83
CA LEU A 448 -10.67 5.90 27.03
C LEU A 448 -9.54 5.34 27.90
N PHE A 449 -8.88 4.30 27.41
CA PHE A 449 -7.81 3.58 28.10
C PHE A 449 -6.62 3.42 27.16
N VAL A 450 -5.42 3.36 27.75
CA VAL A 450 -4.18 3.08 27.03
C VAL A 450 -3.45 1.93 27.71
N ARG A 451 -2.71 1.15 26.95
CA ARG A 451 -1.71 0.20 27.45
C ARG A 451 -0.46 0.24 26.56
N SER A 452 0.66 -0.23 27.11
CA SER A 452 1.94 -0.25 26.40
C SER A 452 2.69 -1.57 26.61
N GLY A 453 3.64 -1.85 25.73
CA GLY A 453 4.46 -3.06 25.77
C GLY A 453 5.75 -2.92 24.97
N ASN A 454 6.61 -3.95 25.07
CA ASN A 454 7.87 -4.05 24.34
C ASN A 454 7.90 -5.24 23.35
N VAL A 455 6.77 -5.92 23.17
CA VAL A 455 6.56 -6.98 22.19
C VAL A 455 5.34 -6.63 21.34
N GLU A 456 5.38 -6.98 20.07
CA GLU A 456 4.32 -6.62 19.11
C GLU A 456 2.97 -7.24 19.48
N SER A 457 2.97 -8.52 19.89
CA SER A 457 1.73 -9.21 20.26
C SER A 457 1.22 -8.75 21.64
N PRO A 458 -0.01 -8.20 21.71
CA PRO A 458 -0.56 -7.70 22.98
C PRO A 458 -1.15 -8.78 23.89
N LEU A 459 -0.91 -10.07 23.58
CA LEU A 459 -1.48 -11.19 24.34
C LEU A 459 -0.80 -11.40 25.70
N MET A 460 0.50 -11.15 25.80
CA MET A 460 1.28 -11.30 27.03
C MET A 460 2.37 -10.23 27.14
N GLY A 461 2.74 -9.84 28.36
CA GLY A 461 3.86 -8.95 28.62
C GLY A 461 3.57 -7.46 28.38
N TRP A 462 2.31 -7.08 28.25
CA TRP A 462 1.87 -5.69 28.20
C TRP A 462 1.40 -5.19 29.56
N SER A 463 1.36 -3.86 29.71
CA SER A 463 0.74 -3.25 30.90
C SER A 463 -0.76 -3.51 30.94
N GLU A 464 -1.34 -3.34 32.14
CA GLU A 464 -2.79 -3.24 32.25
C GLU A 464 -3.32 -2.00 31.53
N TRP A 465 -4.62 -2.00 31.22
CA TRP A 465 -5.33 -0.87 30.67
C TRP A 465 -5.44 0.26 31.70
N VAL A 466 -4.83 1.40 31.40
CA VAL A 466 -4.85 2.59 32.28
C VAL A 466 -5.84 3.62 31.71
N PRO A 467 -6.82 4.09 32.51
CA PRO A 467 -7.75 5.10 32.05
C PRO A 467 -7.06 6.44 31.81
N MET A 468 -7.54 7.16 30.79
CA MET A 468 -7.16 8.54 30.51
C MET A 468 -7.70 9.44 31.65
N SER A 469 -6.83 10.32 32.18
CA SER A 469 -7.23 11.36 33.14
C SER A 469 -8.04 12.47 32.44
N PRO A 470 -8.84 13.26 33.19
CA PRO A 470 -9.64 14.33 32.61
C PRO A 470 -8.87 15.39 31.83
N ASP A 471 -7.57 15.54 32.13
CA ASP A 471 -6.65 16.45 31.45
C ASP A 471 -5.95 15.79 30.23
N GLY A 472 -6.35 14.57 29.86
CA GLY A 472 -5.78 13.79 28.76
C GLY A 472 -4.52 12.99 29.12
N ALA A 473 -4.00 13.11 30.36
CA ALA A 473 -2.78 12.40 30.74
C ALA A 473 -3.03 10.89 30.87
N VAL A 474 -2.02 10.10 30.48
CA VAL A 474 -1.98 8.65 30.70
C VAL A 474 -0.68 8.28 31.40
N THR A 475 -0.75 7.34 32.34
CA THR A 475 0.43 6.92 33.13
C THR A 475 0.68 5.43 32.88
N VAL A 476 1.13 5.12 31.66
CA VAL A 476 1.55 3.75 31.29
C VAL A 476 3.08 3.65 31.31
N PRO A 477 3.66 2.46 31.52
CA PRO A 477 5.09 2.26 31.40
C PRO A 477 5.63 2.67 30.03
N GLY A 478 6.90 3.11 29.97
CA GLY A 478 7.59 3.30 28.69
C GLY A 478 7.67 1.98 27.92
N GLY A 479 7.55 2.03 26.61
CA GLY A 479 7.61 0.87 25.74
C GLY A 479 7.65 1.24 24.28
N ARG A 480 7.99 0.28 23.42
CA ARG A 480 8.02 0.46 21.97
C ARG A 480 6.62 0.50 21.36
N TYR A 481 5.70 -0.25 21.95
CA TYR A 481 4.35 -0.40 21.41
C TYR A 481 3.30 0.20 22.33
N ALA A 482 2.24 0.76 21.73
CA ALA A 482 1.06 1.22 22.45
C ALA A 482 -0.22 0.81 21.75
N GLN A 483 -1.31 0.79 22.53
CA GLN A 483 -2.66 0.53 22.05
C GLN A 483 -3.64 1.32 22.91
N TRP A 484 -4.67 1.88 22.29
CA TRP A 484 -5.76 2.54 23.02
C TRP A 484 -7.08 1.81 22.83
N LYS A 485 -7.98 1.99 23.77
CA LYS A 485 -9.32 1.41 23.78
C LYS A 485 -10.33 2.46 24.20
N ALA A 486 -11.42 2.58 23.43
CA ALA A 486 -12.57 3.40 23.80
C ALA A 486 -13.76 2.49 24.18
N VAL A 487 -14.42 2.80 25.28
CA VAL A 487 -15.71 2.21 25.66
C VAL A 487 -16.77 3.28 25.48
N LEU A 488 -17.65 3.08 24.49
CA LEU A 488 -18.65 4.05 24.05
C LEU A 488 -19.99 3.72 24.72
N ARG A 489 -20.59 4.70 25.37
CA ARG A 489 -21.96 4.62 25.89
C ARG A 489 -22.96 4.91 24.77
N ALA A 490 -24.22 4.56 24.97
CA ALA A 490 -25.27 4.87 24.00
C ALA A 490 -25.27 6.39 23.65
N GLY A 491 -25.10 6.71 22.37
CA GLY A 491 -24.93 8.09 21.88
C GLY A 491 -23.52 8.66 22.04
N GLY A 492 -22.56 7.89 22.54
CA GLY A 492 -21.15 8.27 22.60
C GLY A 492 -20.49 8.17 21.24
N SER A 493 -19.53 9.09 20.99
CA SER A 493 -18.75 9.10 19.77
C SER A 493 -17.34 9.67 19.98
N VAL A 494 -16.41 9.22 19.13
CA VAL A 494 -15.03 9.72 19.07
C VAL A 494 -14.65 9.90 17.60
N ASP A 495 -14.15 11.10 17.23
CA ASP A 495 -13.81 11.44 15.83
C ASP A 495 -12.33 11.21 15.54
N SER A 496 -11.45 11.46 16.52
CA SER A 496 -10.03 11.18 16.41
C SER A 496 -9.39 10.98 17.76
N VAL A 497 -8.35 10.18 17.79
CA VAL A 497 -7.50 9.96 18.97
C VAL A 497 -6.05 10.17 18.57
N GLY A 498 -5.38 11.13 19.21
CA GLY A 498 -3.95 11.36 19.09
C GLY A 498 -3.27 10.96 20.38
N LEU A 499 -2.21 10.16 20.34
CA LEU A 499 -1.38 9.82 21.51
C LEU A 499 0.01 10.41 21.31
N ASN A 500 0.36 11.34 22.18
CA ASN A 500 1.70 11.94 22.20
C ASN A 500 2.72 10.95 22.75
N TYR A 501 3.92 10.93 22.16
CA TYR A 501 5.02 10.10 22.67
C TYR A 501 6.39 10.74 22.39
N LEU A 502 7.36 10.37 23.21
CA LEU A 502 8.75 10.78 23.06
C LEU A 502 9.63 9.54 23.03
N GLN A 503 10.29 9.31 21.90
CA GLN A 503 11.27 8.22 21.77
C GLN A 503 12.50 8.52 22.65
N LYS A 504 13.07 7.49 23.24
CA LYS A 504 14.37 7.59 23.91
C LYS A 504 15.44 7.85 22.86
N ASN A 505 16.29 8.84 23.10
CA ASN A 505 17.41 9.11 22.23
C ASN A 505 18.35 7.91 22.12
N MET A 506 18.73 7.56 20.88
CA MET A 506 19.66 6.50 20.50
C MET A 506 20.90 7.15 19.88
N ALA A 507 22.08 6.58 20.15
CA ALA A 507 23.30 7.11 19.54
C ALA A 507 23.30 6.84 18.03
N PRO A 508 23.69 7.82 17.21
CA PRO A 508 23.84 7.62 15.77
C PRO A 508 24.90 6.55 15.47
N VAL A 509 24.70 5.83 14.37
CA VAL A 509 25.59 4.78 13.91
C VAL A 509 26.32 5.23 12.66
N VAL A 510 27.66 5.13 12.65
CA VAL A 510 28.48 5.26 11.45
C VAL A 510 28.66 3.88 10.84
N ASP A 511 27.98 3.63 9.72
CA ASP A 511 27.89 2.31 9.08
C ASP A 511 29.16 1.93 8.35
N ASP A 512 29.80 2.91 7.69
CA ASP A 512 31.02 2.69 6.91
C ASP A 512 31.83 3.95 6.78
N VAL A 513 33.16 3.81 6.66
CA VAL A 513 34.12 4.89 6.39
C VAL A 513 35.11 4.44 5.32
N VAL A 514 35.05 5.05 4.16
CA VAL A 514 35.90 4.73 3.01
C VAL A 514 36.80 5.91 2.68
N VAL A 515 38.09 5.66 2.53
CA VAL A 515 39.07 6.67 2.13
C VAL A 515 39.53 6.40 0.70
N GLN A 516 39.53 7.43 -0.15
CA GLN A 516 39.95 7.38 -1.53
C GLN A 516 41.07 8.40 -1.74
N ALA A 517 42.26 7.92 -2.14
CA ALA A 517 43.35 8.78 -2.60
C ALA A 517 43.07 9.26 -4.05
N ASP A 518 43.69 10.36 -4.43
CA ASP A 518 43.57 10.97 -5.76
C ASP A 518 42.13 11.24 -6.22
N ALA A 519 41.26 11.51 -5.30
CA ALA A 519 39.85 11.76 -5.56
C ALA A 519 39.36 12.98 -4.77
N ARG A 520 38.61 13.86 -5.44
CA ARG A 520 37.90 14.98 -4.84
C ARG A 520 36.41 14.89 -5.16
N VAL A 521 35.59 14.98 -4.16
CA VAL A 521 34.15 15.17 -4.31
C VAL A 521 33.89 16.67 -4.35
N ALA A 522 33.35 17.18 -5.47
CA ALA A 522 32.86 18.54 -5.54
C ALA A 522 31.55 18.68 -4.80
N ALA A 523 31.45 19.62 -3.88
CA ALA A 523 30.18 20.03 -3.35
C ALA A 523 29.29 20.51 -4.52
N ASN A 524 28.19 19.81 -4.79
CA ASN A 524 27.25 20.21 -5.83
C ASN A 524 26.76 21.61 -5.53
N GLN A 525 27.12 22.57 -6.40
CA GLN A 525 26.38 23.82 -6.46
C GLN A 525 24.93 23.46 -6.82
N ALA A 526 23.99 23.86 -5.97
CA ALA A 526 22.56 23.67 -6.19
C ALA A 526 22.21 24.16 -7.61
N GLN A 527 21.91 23.22 -8.51
CA GLN A 527 21.27 23.58 -9.77
C GLN A 527 19.84 24.02 -9.44
N PRO A 528 19.34 25.11 -10.05
CA PRO A 528 17.96 25.52 -9.86
C PRO A 528 17.05 24.40 -10.35
N GLN A 529 16.25 23.86 -9.43
CA GLN A 529 15.24 22.84 -9.71
C GLN A 529 14.12 23.45 -10.54
N ASN A 530 14.16 23.26 -11.85
CA ASN A 530 12.99 23.18 -12.70
C ASN A 530 12.66 21.70 -12.92
N ALA A 531 12.24 21.04 -11.89
CA ALA A 531 11.65 19.71 -11.97
C ALA A 531 10.17 19.83 -11.63
N THR A 532 9.34 19.64 -12.63
CA THR A 532 7.91 19.38 -12.49
C THR A 532 7.76 18.14 -11.64
N VAL A 533 7.28 18.30 -10.41
CA VAL A 533 6.96 17.18 -9.51
C VAL A 533 5.75 16.47 -10.10
N GLN A 534 5.99 15.36 -10.77
CA GLN A 534 4.92 14.41 -11.07
C GLN A 534 4.66 13.60 -9.80
N VAL A 535 3.63 14.01 -9.05
CA VAL A 535 3.15 13.28 -7.89
C VAL A 535 2.37 12.08 -8.42
N SER A 536 3.02 10.93 -8.54
CA SER A 536 2.33 9.66 -8.70
C SER A 536 2.06 9.09 -7.30
N PHE A 537 0.77 9.01 -6.94
CA PHE A 537 0.35 8.31 -5.73
C PHE A 537 0.51 6.80 -5.98
N PRO A 538 1.25 6.04 -5.15
CA PRO A 538 1.22 4.60 -5.24
C PRO A 538 -0.14 4.09 -4.79
N ALA A 539 -0.74 3.22 -5.60
CA ALA A 539 -1.91 2.46 -5.23
C ALA A 539 -1.61 1.61 -3.98
N ALA A 540 -2.51 1.69 -3.00
CA ALA A 540 -2.43 0.93 -1.78
C ALA A 540 -2.42 -0.58 -2.10
N ALA A 541 -1.29 -1.23 -1.82
CA ALA A 541 -1.23 -2.68 -1.66
C ALA A 541 -0.74 -2.94 -0.24
N GLY A 542 -1.58 -3.56 0.56
CA GLY A 542 -1.25 -3.96 1.91
C GLY A 542 -0.11 -4.98 1.92
N GLY A 543 0.87 -4.72 2.74
CA GLY A 543 1.98 -5.59 3.00
C GLY A 543 3.09 -4.77 3.65
N ASN A 544 3.23 -4.88 4.99
CA ASN A 544 4.36 -4.36 5.72
C ASN A 544 5.64 -5.05 5.23
N LEU A 545 6.25 -4.46 4.22
CA LEU A 545 7.67 -4.56 3.94
C LEU A 545 8.15 -3.11 3.85
N GLN A 546 8.46 -2.51 4.99
CA GLN A 546 9.46 -1.45 5.00
C GLN A 546 10.78 -2.10 4.61
N ALA A 547 10.90 -2.41 3.31
CA ALA A 547 12.20 -2.51 2.71
C ALA A 547 12.86 -1.16 2.97
N PHE A 548 14.04 -1.14 3.57
CA PHE A 548 14.98 -0.05 3.53
C PHE A 548 14.97 0.50 2.11
N ILE A 549 14.28 1.60 1.88
CA ILE A 549 14.45 2.41 0.69
C ILE A 549 15.74 3.17 0.99
N PRO A 550 16.88 2.82 0.38
CA PRO A 550 18.03 3.70 0.44
C PRO A 550 17.55 5.05 -0.05
N ASP A 551 17.96 6.11 0.59
CA ASP A 551 17.64 7.49 0.23
C ASP A 551 17.93 7.67 -1.28
N THR A 552 16.94 7.47 -2.13
CA THR A 552 17.07 7.46 -3.59
C THR A 552 17.29 8.86 -4.14
N ASN A 553 17.34 9.88 -3.29
CA ASN A 553 17.76 11.24 -3.64
C ASN A 553 19.27 11.48 -3.47
N ALA A 554 20.02 10.54 -2.91
CA ALA A 554 21.46 10.61 -2.95
C ALA A 554 21.94 10.14 -4.33
N GLN A 555 22.04 11.05 -5.30
CA GLN A 555 22.88 10.78 -6.48
C GLN A 555 24.26 10.34 -5.97
N PRO A 556 24.83 9.25 -6.53
CA PRO A 556 26.17 8.83 -6.15
C PRO A 556 27.10 10.04 -6.29
N LEU A 557 27.70 10.47 -5.19
CA LEU A 557 28.67 11.55 -5.21
C LEU A 557 29.79 11.13 -6.16
N MET A 558 29.84 11.74 -7.36
CA MET A 558 30.86 11.45 -8.37
C MET A 558 32.16 12.06 -7.90
N ALA A 559 33.10 11.22 -7.49
CA ALA A 559 34.46 11.63 -7.23
C ALA A 559 35.15 11.91 -8.56
N GLN A 560 35.71 13.09 -8.71
CA GLN A 560 36.56 13.43 -9.83
C GLN A 560 38.02 13.07 -9.49
N LYS A 561 38.79 12.58 -10.46
CA LYS A 561 40.22 12.35 -10.28
C LYS A 561 40.89 13.71 -10.02
N ASP A 562 41.47 13.86 -8.85
CA ASP A 562 42.21 15.06 -8.45
C ASP A 562 43.46 14.61 -7.71
N LYS A 563 44.60 14.72 -8.44
CA LYS A 563 45.91 14.28 -7.94
C LYS A 563 46.27 15.04 -6.67
N GLY A 564 46.64 14.30 -5.65
CA GLY A 564 47.05 14.86 -4.36
C GLY A 564 45.87 15.23 -3.46
N ALA A 565 44.62 14.90 -3.82
CA ALA A 565 43.47 15.00 -2.92
C ALA A 565 43.21 13.67 -2.24
N VAL A 566 42.76 13.72 -1.00
CA VAL A 566 42.23 12.57 -0.25
C VAL A 566 40.79 12.86 0.10
N THR A 567 39.89 11.94 -0.19
CA THR A 567 38.50 12.04 0.17
C THR A 567 38.12 10.95 1.16
N VAL A 568 37.61 11.34 2.32
CA VAL A 568 36.95 10.47 3.29
C VAL A 568 35.45 10.54 3.03
N ARG A 569 34.79 9.40 2.83
CA ARG A 569 33.34 9.26 2.66
C ARG A 569 32.81 8.33 3.73
N TRP A 570 31.56 8.56 4.15
CA TRP A 570 30.94 7.71 5.16
C TRP A 570 29.44 7.56 4.93
N ALA A 571 28.91 6.47 5.45
CA ALA A 571 27.48 6.26 5.64
C ALA A 571 27.19 6.32 7.13
N ALA A 572 26.09 6.94 7.47
CA ALA A 572 25.63 7.03 8.87
C ALA A 572 24.13 7.21 8.90
N HIS A 573 23.49 6.65 9.93
CA HIS A 573 22.07 6.81 10.20
C HIS A 573 21.81 7.02 11.68
N ASP A 574 20.61 7.48 11.97
CA ASP A 574 20.08 7.63 13.32
C ASP A 574 18.69 6.98 13.39
N ASP A 575 18.48 6.09 14.36
CA ASP A 575 17.22 5.34 14.51
C ASP A 575 16.05 6.22 14.95
N ASN A 576 16.32 7.38 15.57
CA ASN A 576 15.31 8.38 15.92
C ASN A 576 14.97 9.30 14.74
N GLY A 577 15.81 9.30 13.69
CA GLY A 577 15.72 10.20 12.55
C GLY A 577 16.21 11.61 12.87
N ASP A 578 17.17 11.74 13.79
CA ASP A 578 17.76 13.01 14.19
C ASP A 578 18.72 13.58 13.13
N ASP A 579 18.85 14.91 13.13
CA ASP A 579 19.83 15.59 12.28
C ASP A 579 21.24 15.30 12.80
N LEU A 580 22.13 14.90 11.90
CA LEU A 580 23.48 14.53 12.26
C LEU A 580 24.51 15.61 11.85
N VAL A 581 25.51 15.78 12.69
CA VAL A 581 26.72 16.54 12.40
C VAL A 581 27.94 15.65 12.61
N PHE A 582 28.94 15.82 11.72
CA PHE A 582 30.09 14.95 11.68
C PHE A 582 31.38 15.68 12.03
N SER A 583 32.33 14.92 12.61
CA SER A 583 33.72 15.32 12.80
C SER A 583 34.62 14.25 12.22
N VAL A 584 35.67 14.67 11.50
CA VAL A 584 36.65 13.77 10.90
C VAL A 584 37.99 13.98 11.59
N TRP A 585 38.58 12.88 12.03
CA TRP A 585 39.85 12.80 12.71
C TRP A 585 40.80 11.91 11.93
N TYR A 586 42.09 12.10 12.11
CA TYR A 586 43.13 11.24 11.53
C TYR A 586 44.21 10.92 12.56
N ARG A 587 44.94 9.83 12.32
CA ARG A 587 46.22 9.51 12.98
C ARG A 587 47.10 8.68 12.08
N GLY A 588 48.41 8.71 12.32
CA GLY A 588 49.32 7.74 11.71
C GLY A 588 49.12 6.34 12.32
N VAL A 589 49.27 5.30 11.49
CA VAL A 589 49.18 3.93 11.96
C VAL A 589 50.24 3.68 13.06
N GLY A 590 49.76 3.22 14.23
CA GLY A 590 50.59 3.03 15.45
C GLY A 590 50.64 4.25 16.36
N GLU A 591 50.14 5.39 15.96
CA GLU A 591 50.00 6.56 16.87
C GLU A 591 48.82 6.36 17.85
N LYS A 592 48.96 6.92 19.06
CA LYS A 592 47.93 6.82 20.09
C LYS A 592 46.85 7.89 20.00
N ASN A 593 47.20 9.07 19.55
CA ASN A 593 46.34 10.27 19.63
C ASN A 593 45.72 10.60 18.26
N TRP A 594 44.43 10.82 18.28
CA TRP A 594 43.67 11.33 17.15
C TRP A 594 43.85 12.85 17.03
N ARG A 595 43.98 13.35 15.83
CA ARG A 595 44.05 14.78 15.50
C ARG A 595 42.80 15.17 14.72
N LEU A 596 42.12 16.22 15.10
CA LEU A 596 40.97 16.75 14.41
C LEU A 596 41.38 17.30 13.05
N LEU A 597 40.78 16.80 11.99
CA LEU A 597 40.94 17.31 10.64
C LEU A 597 39.90 18.39 10.34
N LYS A 598 38.63 18.10 10.62
CA LYS A 598 37.52 19.05 10.50
C LYS A 598 36.34 18.63 11.38
N ASP A 599 35.63 19.61 11.94
CA ASP A 599 34.39 19.44 12.70
C ASP A 599 33.20 20.12 12.02
N LYS A 600 32.01 19.88 12.56
CA LYS A 600 30.74 20.49 12.15
C LYS A 600 30.45 20.33 10.65
N ILE A 601 30.68 19.14 10.15
CA ILE A 601 30.40 18.78 8.76
C ILE A 601 28.96 18.29 8.67
N SER A 602 28.17 18.84 7.75
CA SER A 602 26.80 18.37 7.45
C SER A 602 26.77 17.35 6.31
N ASP A 603 27.75 17.40 5.42
CA ASP A 603 27.90 16.47 4.31
C ASP A 603 28.46 15.12 4.79
N LYS A 604 28.19 14.04 4.05
CA LYS A 604 28.74 12.70 4.35
C LYS A 604 30.08 12.45 3.62
N PHE A 605 30.85 13.47 3.44
CA PHE A 605 32.22 13.41 2.88
C PHE A 605 33.08 14.59 3.30
N LEU A 606 34.39 14.40 3.22
CA LEU A 606 35.39 15.45 3.37
C LEU A 606 36.52 15.19 2.39
N SER A 607 36.79 16.16 1.50
CA SER A 607 37.99 16.14 0.63
C SER A 607 39.01 17.15 1.16
N PHE A 608 40.28 16.76 1.24
CA PHE A 608 41.39 17.60 1.66
C PHE A 608 42.60 17.33 0.83
N ASP A 609 43.58 18.22 0.89
CA ASP A 609 44.85 18.09 0.20
C ASP A 609 45.79 17.13 0.95
N ALA A 610 46.27 16.09 0.28
CA ALA A 610 47.20 15.11 0.85
C ALA A 610 48.47 15.75 1.41
N SER A 611 48.93 16.86 0.86
CA SER A 611 50.10 17.60 1.32
C SER A 611 49.96 18.19 2.74
N LEU A 612 48.77 18.17 3.31
CA LEU A 612 48.54 18.52 4.73
C LEU A 612 49.10 17.46 5.68
N LEU A 613 49.38 16.25 5.19
CA LEU A 613 49.90 15.14 5.96
C LEU A 613 51.29 14.76 5.43
N PRO A 614 52.30 14.49 6.29
CA PRO A 614 53.51 13.82 5.85
C PRO A 614 53.23 12.47 5.19
N ASP A 615 54.11 12.04 4.30
CA ASP A 615 54.00 10.71 3.68
C ASP A 615 53.99 9.60 4.75
N GLY A 616 53.11 8.60 4.58
CA GLY A 616 52.97 7.50 5.51
C GLY A 616 51.62 6.81 5.49
N ASN A 617 51.41 5.88 6.43
CA ASN A 617 50.18 5.16 6.60
C ASN A 617 49.31 5.82 7.68
N TYR A 618 48.04 6.03 7.36
CA TYR A 618 47.07 6.72 8.21
C TYR A 618 45.77 5.96 8.34
N GLU A 619 45.01 6.30 9.37
CA GLU A 619 43.63 5.91 9.60
C GLU A 619 42.81 7.20 9.76
N ALA A 620 41.58 7.17 9.25
CA ALA A 620 40.59 8.22 9.47
C ALA A 620 39.51 7.72 10.43
N LYS A 621 39.05 8.58 11.31
CA LYS A 621 37.93 8.31 12.20
C LYS A 621 36.83 9.33 11.92
N VAL A 622 35.62 8.86 11.70
CA VAL A 622 34.42 9.68 11.61
C VAL A 622 33.60 9.51 12.88
N ALA A 623 33.25 10.62 13.51
CA ALA A 623 32.28 10.66 14.61
C ALA A 623 31.02 11.38 14.12
N ALA A 624 29.86 10.75 14.29
CA ALA A 624 28.54 11.32 14.07
C ALA A 624 27.95 11.73 15.42
N SER A 625 27.31 12.88 15.48
CA SER A 625 26.60 13.36 16.67
C SER A 625 25.23 13.91 16.28
N ASP A 626 24.22 13.62 17.12
CA ASP A 626 22.85 14.11 17.06
C ASP A 626 22.68 15.49 17.74
N SER A 627 23.78 16.15 18.07
CA SER A 627 23.77 17.45 18.76
C SER A 627 22.95 18.57 18.07
N PRO A 628 22.65 18.55 16.77
CA PRO A 628 21.70 19.51 16.21
C PRO A 628 20.27 19.33 16.70
N SER A 629 19.87 18.09 17.07
CA SER A 629 18.52 17.75 17.52
C SER A 629 18.36 17.72 19.05
N HIS A 630 19.45 17.68 19.80
CA HIS A 630 19.46 17.51 21.25
C HIS A 630 20.25 18.61 21.99
N THR A 631 19.95 18.74 23.28
CA THR A 631 20.77 19.59 24.17
C THR A 631 22.16 18.97 24.38
N ALA A 632 23.14 19.76 24.75
CA ALA A 632 24.50 19.28 24.96
C ALA A 632 24.63 18.17 26.03
N SER A 633 23.66 18.07 26.97
CA SER A 633 23.60 17.04 28.01
C SER A 633 22.92 15.74 27.54
N GLU A 634 22.17 15.77 26.46
CA GLU A 634 21.34 14.66 25.98
C GLU A 634 21.84 14.12 24.62
N SER A 635 22.68 14.92 23.94
CA SER A 635 23.24 14.49 22.66
C SER A 635 24.16 13.29 22.81
N LEU A 636 24.07 12.39 21.88
CA LEU A 636 24.85 11.17 21.80
C LEU A 636 25.77 11.21 20.55
N ALA A 637 26.75 10.32 20.52
CA ALA A 637 27.63 10.20 19.40
C ALA A 637 28.04 8.74 19.16
N GLY A 638 28.22 8.41 17.87
CA GLY A 638 28.81 7.15 17.43
C GLY A 638 30.02 7.41 16.56
N GLU A 639 31.00 6.51 16.56
CA GLU A 639 32.23 6.67 15.78
C GLU A 639 32.65 5.39 15.07
N ARG A 640 33.36 5.56 13.94
CA ARG A 640 33.97 4.45 13.22
C ARG A 640 35.32 4.86 12.61
N VAL A 641 36.25 3.91 12.57
CA VAL A 641 37.58 4.08 11.99
C VAL A 641 37.62 3.41 10.63
N SER A 642 38.27 4.04 9.65
CA SER A 642 38.51 3.49 8.33
C SER A 642 39.55 2.37 8.34
N GLU A 643 39.67 1.65 7.24
CA GLU A 643 40.90 0.94 6.93
C GLU A 643 42.05 1.89 6.79
N ALA A 644 43.30 1.38 6.95
CA ALA A 644 44.51 2.17 6.75
C ALA A 644 44.63 2.59 5.29
N PHE A 645 45.03 3.85 5.05
CA PHE A 645 45.31 4.40 3.73
C PHE A 645 46.70 5.01 3.69
N VAL A 646 47.28 5.11 2.51
CA VAL A 646 48.58 5.68 2.29
C VAL A 646 48.48 7.11 1.78
N VAL A 647 49.27 8.00 2.34
CA VAL A 647 49.55 9.32 1.79
C VAL A 647 50.97 9.28 1.23
N ASP A 648 51.11 9.62 -0.02
CA ASP A 648 52.40 9.71 -0.72
C ASP A 648 52.35 10.88 -1.69
N THR A 649 53.10 11.91 -1.38
CA THR A 649 53.19 13.14 -2.18
C THR A 649 54.62 13.39 -2.71
N THR A 650 55.54 12.49 -2.37
CA THR A 650 56.95 12.65 -2.69
C THR A 650 57.32 11.87 -3.98
N PRO A 651 57.87 12.50 -5.00
CA PRO A 651 58.28 11.81 -6.21
C PRO A 651 59.44 10.82 -5.98
N PRO A 652 59.53 9.77 -6.78
CA PRO A 652 60.68 8.86 -6.75
C PRO A 652 62.01 9.59 -6.91
N VAL A 653 63.03 9.07 -6.31
CA VAL A 653 64.41 9.57 -6.43
C VAL A 653 65.19 8.75 -7.47
N PRO A 654 65.47 9.29 -8.66
CA PRO A 654 66.26 8.56 -9.66
C PRO A 654 67.71 8.58 -9.31
N GLY A 655 68.38 7.47 -9.55
CA GLY A 655 69.84 7.36 -9.57
C GLY A 655 70.43 8.05 -10.78
N VAL A 656 71.74 7.96 -10.92
CA VAL A 656 72.47 8.56 -12.08
C VAL A 656 72.01 7.86 -13.37
N LEU A 657 71.48 8.64 -14.31
CA LEU A 657 71.19 8.20 -15.65
C LEU A 657 72.46 8.12 -16.45
N MET A 658 72.97 6.91 -16.71
CA MET A 658 74.12 6.67 -17.57
C MET A 658 73.60 6.34 -18.95
N ALA A 659 74.03 7.16 -19.94
CA ALA A 659 73.67 7.00 -21.34
C ALA A 659 74.86 7.13 -22.26
N THR A 660 75.08 6.17 -23.16
CA THR A 660 76.18 6.13 -24.11
C THR A 660 75.69 5.72 -25.50
N ALA A 661 76.36 6.23 -26.55
CA ALA A 661 76.08 5.77 -27.90
C ALA A 661 76.46 4.28 -28.04
N VAL A 662 75.67 3.48 -28.72
CA VAL A 662 75.98 2.07 -28.97
C VAL A 662 77.04 1.96 -30.05
N ALA A 663 78.20 1.41 -29.70
CA ALA A 663 79.34 1.28 -30.65
C ALA A 663 78.90 0.41 -31.87
N GLY A 664 79.11 0.93 -33.08
CA GLY A 664 78.81 0.24 -34.33
C GLY A 664 77.30 0.27 -34.75
N SER A 665 76.46 1.01 -34.06
CA SER A 665 75.06 1.22 -34.42
C SER A 665 74.71 2.69 -34.35
N SER A 666 74.79 3.38 -35.51
CA SER A 666 74.34 4.79 -35.57
C SER A 666 72.87 4.91 -35.26
N GLY A 667 72.52 5.81 -34.36
CA GLY A 667 71.11 6.09 -33.97
C GLY A 667 70.55 5.22 -32.84
N LYS A 668 71.45 4.65 -32.01
CA LYS A 668 71.03 3.93 -30.79
C LYS A 668 71.77 4.42 -29.55
N ILE A 669 71.07 4.60 -28.47
CA ILE A 669 71.54 4.97 -27.14
C ILE A 669 71.30 3.86 -26.18
N HIS A 670 72.38 3.30 -25.56
CA HIS A 670 72.22 2.40 -24.42
C HIS A 670 72.19 3.21 -23.13
N ALA A 671 71.17 2.95 -22.28
CA ALA A 671 71.00 3.68 -21.02
C ALA A 671 70.64 2.75 -19.83
N THR A 672 71.24 3.12 -18.71
CA THR A 672 70.98 2.42 -17.45
C THR A 672 70.71 3.42 -16.32
N PHE A 673 69.78 3.13 -15.44
CA PHE A 673 69.60 3.88 -14.21
C PHE A 673 68.78 3.04 -13.21
N SER A 674 68.65 3.47 -11.96
CA SER A 674 67.71 2.98 -10.98
C SER A 674 66.82 4.12 -10.51
N ALA A 675 65.67 3.78 -9.97
CA ALA A 675 64.80 4.74 -9.28
C ALA A 675 64.31 4.11 -7.98
N LYS A 676 64.22 4.92 -6.94
CA LYS A 676 63.82 4.47 -5.62
C LYS A 676 62.79 5.44 -5.05
N ASP A 677 61.72 4.89 -4.51
CA ASP A 677 60.74 5.61 -3.72
C ASP A 677 60.82 5.19 -2.25
N ALA A 678 60.45 6.09 -1.34
CA ALA A 678 60.51 5.83 0.10
C ALA A 678 59.20 5.24 0.64
N THR A 679 58.09 5.48 -0.01
CA THR A 679 56.74 5.25 0.53
C THR A 679 55.95 4.24 -0.32
N SER A 680 55.98 4.40 -1.66
CA SER A 680 55.18 3.57 -2.55
C SER A 680 56.02 2.93 -3.67
N PRO A 681 55.57 1.77 -4.21
CA PRO A 681 56.26 1.13 -5.35
C PRO A 681 56.29 2.02 -6.58
N ILE A 682 57.39 1.93 -7.36
CA ILE A 682 57.48 2.48 -8.70
C ILE A 682 56.38 1.86 -9.56
N SER A 683 55.60 2.69 -10.23
CA SER A 683 54.50 2.27 -11.11
C SER A 683 54.99 2.00 -12.53
N HIS A 684 55.70 2.98 -13.12
CA HIS A 684 56.24 2.87 -14.47
C HIS A 684 57.29 3.94 -14.72
N ALA A 685 58.01 3.77 -15.79
CA ALA A 685 58.92 4.78 -16.32
C ALA A 685 58.70 4.96 -17.82
N GLU A 686 59.09 6.11 -18.32
CA GLU A 686 59.04 6.46 -19.74
C GLU A 686 60.33 7.18 -20.15
N TYR A 687 60.68 7.09 -21.40
CA TYR A 687 61.80 7.83 -21.96
C TYR A 687 61.42 8.62 -23.22
N SER A 688 62.12 9.67 -23.50
CA SER A 688 62.00 10.46 -24.71
C SER A 688 63.44 10.84 -25.23
N VAL A 689 63.67 10.81 -26.53
CA VAL A 689 64.89 11.23 -27.16
C VAL A 689 64.56 12.48 -27.95
N ASP A 690 65.36 13.54 -27.74
CA ASP A 690 65.29 14.83 -28.45
C ASP A 690 63.89 15.45 -28.46
N ALA A 691 63.23 15.41 -27.33
CA ALA A 691 61.86 15.89 -27.14
C ALA A 691 60.79 15.16 -28.03
N GLY A 692 61.06 13.94 -28.48
CA GLY A 692 60.14 13.08 -29.19
C GLY A 692 59.04 12.54 -28.28
N PRO A 693 58.14 11.69 -28.80
CA PRO A 693 57.11 11.08 -28.01
C PRO A 693 57.65 10.26 -26.83
N TRP A 694 56.98 10.33 -25.68
CA TRP A 694 57.29 9.50 -24.54
C TRP A 694 56.98 8.04 -24.85
N GLN A 695 57.87 7.13 -24.52
CA GLN A 695 57.75 5.69 -24.72
C GLN A 695 57.85 4.96 -23.38
N TYR A 696 57.01 3.96 -23.18
CA TYR A 696 57.08 3.13 -21.98
C TYR A 696 58.45 2.44 -21.87
N LEU A 697 58.91 2.34 -20.63
CA LEU A 697 60.17 1.72 -20.29
C LEU A 697 59.94 0.54 -19.36
N GLU A 698 60.30 -0.65 -19.83
CA GLU A 698 60.20 -1.89 -19.05
C GLU A 698 61.36 -1.96 -18.04
N PRO A 699 61.11 -2.25 -16.74
CA PRO A 699 62.17 -2.49 -15.77
C PRO A 699 62.85 -3.83 -16.03
N VAL A 700 64.09 -3.99 -15.51
CA VAL A 700 64.87 -5.24 -15.65
C VAL A 700 64.08 -6.45 -15.08
N GLY A 701 63.27 -6.26 -14.05
CA GLY A 701 62.38 -7.27 -13.47
C GLY A 701 61.11 -7.57 -14.27
N ARG A 702 60.83 -6.82 -15.36
CA ARG A 702 59.64 -6.85 -16.20
C ARG A 702 58.35 -6.36 -15.55
N VAL A 703 58.26 -6.34 -14.22
CA VAL A 703 57.13 -5.85 -13.47
C VAL A 703 57.60 -4.73 -12.56
N SER A 704 56.91 -3.58 -12.60
CA SER A 704 57.17 -2.47 -11.67
C SER A 704 56.29 -2.66 -10.44
N ASP A 705 56.85 -3.22 -9.36
CA ASP A 705 56.12 -3.54 -8.14
C ASP A 705 56.95 -3.35 -6.85
N SER A 706 58.13 -2.77 -7.01
CA SER A 706 59.07 -2.59 -5.91
C SER A 706 59.31 -1.11 -5.58
N LEU A 707 59.73 -0.83 -4.35
CA LEU A 707 60.19 0.49 -3.93
C LEU A 707 61.47 0.92 -4.68
N GLU A 708 62.24 0.02 -5.27
CA GLU A 708 63.41 0.28 -6.05
C GLU A 708 63.41 -0.54 -7.34
N GLU A 709 63.43 0.13 -8.50
CA GLU A 709 63.46 -0.50 -9.80
C GLU A 709 64.72 -0.15 -10.55
N ARG A 710 65.18 -1.07 -11.40
CA ARG A 710 66.35 -0.90 -12.29
C ARG A 710 65.91 -0.96 -13.74
N TYR A 711 66.52 -0.11 -14.54
CA TYR A 711 66.26 0.00 -15.96
C TYR A 711 67.55 -0.14 -16.77
N ASP A 712 67.49 -0.96 -17.80
CA ASP A 712 68.57 -1.22 -18.75
C ASP A 712 67.93 -1.40 -20.11
N PHE A 713 68.17 -0.40 -21.02
CA PHE A 713 67.43 -0.38 -22.26
C PHE A 713 68.27 0.31 -23.42
N VAL A 714 67.79 0.09 -24.65
CA VAL A 714 68.34 0.72 -25.84
C VAL A 714 67.27 1.60 -26.48
N ALA A 715 67.47 2.91 -26.49
CA ALA A 715 66.58 3.88 -27.14
C ALA A 715 67.06 4.12 -28.60
N ALA A 716 66.10 4.24 -29.50
CA ALA A 716 66.35 4.63 -30.88
C ALA A 716 66.33 6.16 -30.99
N VAL A 717 67.32 6.74 -31.65
CA VAL A 717 67.29 8.16 -32.03
C VAL A 717 66.31 8.33 -33.19
N PRO A 718 65.33 9.22 -33.09
CA PRO A 718 64.42 9.47 -34.19
C PRO A 718 65.15 9.91 -35.46
N ALA A 719 64.82 9.27 -36.59
CA ALA A 719 65.32 9.71 -37.85
C ALA A 719 64.80 11.13 -38.17
N VAL A 720 65.68 12.03 -38.51
CA VAL A 720 65.33 13.40 -38.98
C VAL A 720 64.55 13.22 -40.30
N THR A 721 63.26 13.27 -40.29
CA THR A 721 62.39 13.30 -41.49
C THR A 721 62.29 14.77 -41.94
N GLY A 722 63.21 15.25 -42.70
CA GLY A 722 63.22 16.57 -43.36
C GLY A 722 63.89 16.49 -44.72
N ASP A 723 63.43 17.31 -45.67
CA ASP A 723 63.92 17.34 -47.01
C ASP A 723 65.49 17.36 -47.02
N ALA A 724 66.07 16.33 -47.57
CA ALA A 724 67.51 16.17 -47.68
C ALA A 724 68.20 17.33 -48.47
N ALA A 725 67.45 18.29 -49.00
CA ALA A 725 67.88 19.48 -49.67
C ALA A 725 68.29 20.60 -48.72
N ALA A 726 68.09 20.56 -47.42
CA ALA A 726 68.35 21.66 -46.49
C ALA A 726 69.60 21.52 -45.63
N GLY A 727 70.43 20.50 -45.86
CA GLY A 727 71.73 20.40 -45.17
C GLY A 727 71.70 20.23 -43.66
N VAL A 728 70.55 19.69 -43.13
CA VAL A 728 70.42 19.43 -41.72
C VAL A 728 71.21 18.17 -41.35
N VAL A 729 72.34 18.37 -40.74
CA VAL A 729 73.21 17.33 -40.17
C VAL A 729 72.51 16.82 -38.91
N ASN A 730 72.47 15.51 -38.74
CA ASN A 730 72.03 14.90 -37.46
C ASN A 730 72.81 15.56 -36.32
N PRO A 731 72.24 16.08 -35.27
CA PRO A 731 72.98 16.72 -34.20
C PRO A 731 74.00 15.73 -33.62
N ALA A 732 75.26 16.23 -33.41
CA ALA A 732 76.30 15.42 -32.77
C ALA A 732 75.99 15.14 -31.28
N GLU A 733 74.90 15.70 -30.77
CA GLU A 733 74.53 15.63 -29.39
C GLU A 733 73.05 15.32 -29.30
N HIS A 734 72.67 14.28 -28.55
CA HIS A 734 71.33 13.84 -28.32
C HIS A 734 70.93 13.97 -26.81
N VAL A 735 69.74 14.34 -26.51
CA VAL A 735 69.21 14.43 -25.15
C VAL A 735 68.24 13.27 -24.88
N LEU A 736 68.64 12.35 -24.00
CA LEU A 736 67.76 11.33 -23.47
C LEU A 736 67.16 11.86 -22.19
N ALA A 737 65.85 11.99 -22.15
CA ALA A 737 65.03 12.27 -20.92
C ALA A 737 64.29 11.01 -20.44
N VAL A 738 64.30 10.81 -19.15
CA VAL A 738 63.57 9.73 -18.52
C VAL A 738 62.70 10.32 -17.43
N ARG A 739 61.45 9.86 -17.31
CA ARG A 739 60.60 10.19 -16.19
C ARG A 739 60.08 8.90 -15.53
N VAL A 740 59.96 8.94 -14.20
CA VAL A 740 59.61 7.83 -13.39
C VAL A 740 58.40 8.22 -12.53
N TYR A 741 57.44 7.35 -12.46
CA TYR A 741 56.22 7.53 -11.71
C TYR A 741 56.14 6.49 -10.60
N ASP A 742 55.69 6.89 -9.43
CA ASP A 742 55.23 5.98 -8.37
C ASP A 742 53.77 5.54 -8.56
N ARG A 743 53.24 4.79 -7.59
CA ARG A 743 51.86 4.31 -7.59
C ARG A 743 50.82 5.44 -7.45
N TYR A 744 51.19 6.57 -6.86
CA TYR A 744 50.36 7.75 -6.66
C TYR A 744 50.60 8.83 -7.73
N GLU A 745 51.24 8.44 -8.87
CA GLU A 745 51.53 9.31 -10.01
C GLU A 745 52.45 10.51 -9.69
N ASN A 746 53.18 10.45 -8.55
CA ASN A 746 54.22 11.44 -8.35
C ASN A 746 55.36 11.15 -9.36
N VAL A 747 55.87 12.20 -9.99
CA VAL A 747 56.76 12.05 -11.13
C VAL A 747 58.01 12.88 -10.98
N VAL A 748 59.11 12.29 -11.34
CA VAL A 748 60.41 12.98 -11.48
C VAL A 748 60.92 12.76 -12.87
N ALA A 749 61.63 13.74 -13.40
CA ALA A 749 62.32 13.63 -14.70
C ALA A 749 63.85 13.92 -14.56
N VAL A 750 64.65 13.12 -15.24
CA VAL A 750 66.10 13.30 -15.34
C VAL A 750 66.49 13.22 -16.79
N LYS A 751 67.66 13.81 -17.13
CA LYS A 751 68.17 13.77 -18.48
C LYS A 751 69.69 13.45 -18.52
N ALA A 752 70.08 12.83 -19.59
CA ALA A 752 71.53 12.68 -19.95
C ALA A 752 71.76 13.23 -21.36
N VAL A 753 72.94 13.75 -21.57
CA VAL A 753 73.41 14.24 -22.88
C VAL A 753 74.38 13.20 -23.41
N VAL A 754 74.12 12.68 -24.62
CA VAL A 754 74.91 11.66 -25.32
C VAL A 754 75.59 12.34 -26.51
N ARG A 755 76.89 12.22 -26.57
CA ARG A 755 77.75 12.81 -27.62
C ARG A 755 78.45 11.74 -28.41
#